data_b043995049c222bd46d9d2e5cec01bb9
#
_entry.id   b043995049c222bd46d9d2e5cec01bb9
#
_cell.length_a   1.000
_cell.length_b   1.000
_cell.length_c   1.000
_cell.angle_alpha   90.00
_cell.angle_beta   90.00
_cell.angle_gamma   90.00
#
_symmetry.space_group_name_H-M   'P 1'
#
loop_
_entity.id
_entity.type
_entity.pdbx_description
1 polymer ?
#
loop_
_entity_poly.entity_id
_entity_poly.type
_entity_poly.pdbx_seq_one_letter_code
_entity_poly.pdbx_strand_id
1 'polypeptide(L)'
;MTIFTAHMYKYFYFICFFLCTINAGYGQQSDSMPAIPAMRQLHHEYIIRSWEAIRTNTAKLVPVSDDEQRKVDRILFELRSFIERSELIDNNGKYTWLRGVNDILTGYINNSTVNRPAPTSIVKLLETYQTAMQKQLKGESIAPLMQFLDLESAGLFAENIGLLKNIGIVEVKDSIVVKQCVRNPDRILPILVKSPGTASAESLIIQAAFRNPEELYSYAAAPNSLGKKIQSVNHPFVKIVAQLALTSTGRMYFPFLDQLYTGKLKMDSITRFVGNDTSSGYYSLLVKTRIDYASRMQAGDTPMAAKVLSAKLKSKGIELYINEINALHDENNPAVRFKIISRLSPQELYYLAVTGEEELYTSSYVNGVYPRIFSGMKIPRADSILKWVNYDYYKKFIKIAAAYNKLDDFLAKMDKQDAEKLMKGFVNGLEKTNSLEDAVDVADSYASIYNPSLKKLMLNQVRAELNRCTEINNKRGKVIYELLETIFSSLEPNSKIDLSAKLGIMPVYELPNQFLKDESNGRVVMQQFFYGDKDGMVIFNAFLNRFRNPNWKITKKSQWVEVSSRKGVPITIFANLPLDETEDLDTQSQDSLIAYLNEQQLHPSVVIHRGHSYYLNQTVHKMPSSAKLVLLGSCGGYQRLNEVLQIAPGAHIISSKQIGTGVINQGLINVISEDIRLGKNLKWPNLWNNLAVRFSGSAREKFDDYVPPHKNLGAIFITAFQSSMQQEF
;
A
#
# COMPACT_ATOMS: atom_id res chain seq x y z
N MET A 1 -28.25 -19.20 -1.98
CA MET A 1 -28.56 -18.04 -2.83
C MET A 1 -29.80 -18.33 -3.68
N THR A 2 -30.90 -18.81 -3.09
CA THR A 2 -32.12 -19.20 -3.84
C THR A 2 -33.40 -19.16 -3.00
N ILE A 3 -33.51 -18.22 -2.04
CA ILE A 3 -34.76 -18.05 -1.21
C ILE A 3 -35.19 -16.57 -1.14
N PHE A 4 -34.50 -15.64 -1.79
CA PHE A 4 -34.81 -14.18 -1.71
C PHE A 4 -35.60 -13.62 -2.89
N THR A 5 -35.89 -14.39 -3.93
CA THR A 5 -36.57 -13.91 -5.15
C THR A 5 -38.08 -14.12 -5.20
N ALA A 6 -38.68 -14.89 -4.26
CA ALA A 6 -40.12 -15.21 -4.32
C ALA A 6 -41.01 -14.21 -3.59
N HIS A 7 -40.50 -13.30 -2.76
CA HIS A 7 -41.33 -12.33 -2.00
C HIS A 7 -41.45 -10.96 -2.67
N MET A 8 -40.66 -10.67 -3.69
CA MET A 8 -40.67 -9.36 -4.36
C MET A 8 -41.79 -9.19 -5.41
N TYR A 9 -42.30 -10.30 -5.96
CA TYR A 9 -43.36 -10.24 -6.99
C TYR A 9 -44.79 -10.10 -6.46
N LYS A 10 -45.04 -10.38 -5.18
CA LYS A 10 -46.37 -10.25 -4.61
C LYS A 10 -46.78 -8.80 -4.27
N TYR A 11 -45.81 -7.90 -4.09
CA TYR A 11 -46.10 -6.50 -3.79
C TYR A 11 -46.22 -5.61 -5.04
N PHE A 12 -45.71 -6.06 -6.19
CA PHE A 12 -45.77 -5.28 -7.44
C PHE A 12 -47.21 -5.25 -8.03
N TYR A 13 -48.00 -6.30 -7.84
CA TYR A 13 -49.40 -6.33 -8.32
C TYR A 13 -50.36 -5.58 -7.41
N PHE A 14 -50.05 -5.35 -6.14
CA PHE A 14 -50.93 -4.62 -5.22
C PHE A 14 -50.84 -3.10 -5.37
N ILE A 15 -49.71 -2.58 -5.85
CA ILE A 15 -49.49 -1.14 -6.10
C ILE A 15 -50.16 -0.67 -7.38
N CYS A 16 -50.22 -1.50 -8.44
CA CYS A 16 -50.93 -1.14 -9.67
C CYS A 16 -52.45 -1.14 -9.54
N PHE A 17 -53.02 -1.92 -8.60
CA PHE A 17 -54.50 -1.97 -8.43
C PHE A 17 -55.03 -0.83 -7.57
N PHE A 18 -54.19 -0.21 -6.71
CA PHE A 18 -54.61 0.92 -5.87
C PHE A 18 -54.50 2.29 -6.58
N LEU A 19 -53.81 2.36 -7.72
CA LEU A 19 -53.74 3.57 -8.54
C LEU A 19 -54.95 3.77 -9.48
N CYS A 20 -55.77 2.72 -9.68
CA CYS A 20 -56.94 2.81 -10.56
C CYS A 20 -58.26 3.14 -9.85
N THR A 21 -58.32 3.22 -8.51
CA THR A 21 -59.60 3.43 -7.79
C THR A 21 -59.76 4.80 -7.13
N ILE A 22 -58.83 5.75 -7.34
CA ILE A 22 -58.97 7.12 -6.77
C ILE A 22 -59.36 8.14 -7.88
N ASN A 23 -59.83 7.67 -9.05
CA ASN A 23 -60.27 8.57 -10.14
C ASN A 23 -61.82 8.80 -10.17
N ALA A 24 -62.52 8.53 -9.09
CA ALA A 24 -63.93 8.86 -9.02
C ALA A 24 -64.20 9.96 -7.97
N GLY A 25 -64.02 11.20 -8.37
CA GLY A 25 -64.44 12.33 -7.52
C GLY A 25 -63.79 13.70 -7.77
N TYR A 26 -62.98 13.84 -8.79
CA TYR A 26 -62.52 15.19 -9.19
C TYR A 26 -63.38 15.66 -10.36
N GLY A 27 -64.25 16.60 -10.07
CA GLY A 27 -64.95 17.35 -11.10
C GLY A 27 -63.99 18.03 -12.04
N GLN A 28 -64.35 18.24 -13.32
CA GLN A 28 -63.58 18.93 -14.34
C GLN A 28 -62.96 20.21 -13.75
N GLN A 29 -61.72 20.15 -13.27
CA GLN A 29 -60.96 21.36 -12.89
C GLN A 29 -60.53 22.06 -14.17
N SER A 30 -60.92 23.35 -14.26
CA SER A 30 -60.46 24.21 -15.35
C SER A 30 -58.94 24.16 -15.52
N ASP A 31 -58.42 23.96 -16.76
CA ASP A 31 -57.02 23.94 -17.13
C ASP A 31 -56.27 25.29 -16.94
N SER A 32 -56.82 26.19 -16.13
CA SER A 32 -56.25 27.51 -15.87
C SER A 32 -55.75 27.65 -14.44
N MET A 33 -54.62 28.31 -14.26
CA MET A 33 -54.11 28.68 -12.93
C MET A 33 -55.17 29.55 -12.18
N PRO A 34 -55.45 29.26 -10.91
CA PRO A 34 -56.35 30.16 -10.12
C PRO A 34 -55.74 31.55 -9.97
N ALA A 35 -56.61 32.55 -9.71
CA ALA A 35 -56.15 33.92 -9.46
C ALA A 35 -55.18 33.94 -8.26
N ILE A 36 -53.94 34.36 -8.50
CA ILE A 36 -52.90 34.42 -7.48
C ILE A 36 -53.02 35.75 -6.73
N PRO A 37 -53.21 35.72 -5.38
CA PRO A 37 -53.20 36.93 -4.59
C PRO A 37 -51.86 37.69 -4.68
N ALA A 38 -51.93 39.03 -4.75
CA ALA A 38 -50.74 39.88 -4.92
C ALA A 38 -49.59 39.54 -3.94
N MET A 39 -49.94 39.21 -2.68
CA MET A 39 -49.00 38.85 -1.63
C MET A 39 -48.21 37.56 -1.90
N ARG A 40 -48.69 36.63 -2.76
CA ARG A 40 -48.02 35.35 -3.10
C ARG A 40 -47.42 35.33 -4.50
N GLN A 41 -47.67 36.38 -5.33
CA GLN A 41 -47.11 36.45 -6.71
C GLN A 41 -45.58 36.27 -6.75
N LEU A 42 -44.88 36.89 -5.83
CA LEU A 42 -43.42 36.83 -5.74
C LEU A 42 -42.91 35.36 -5.55
N HIS A 43 -43.60 34.55 -4.77
CA HIS A 43 -43.22 33.13 -4.55
C HIS A 43 -43.44 32.31 -5.82
N HIS A 44 -44.50 32.58 -6.56
CA HIS A 44 -44.72 31.94 -7.85
C HIS A 44 -43.65 32.34 -8.87
N GLU A 45 -43.24 33.61 -8.88
CA GLU A 45 -42.14 34.08 -9.74
C GLU A 45 -40.81 33.41 -9.39
N TYR A 46 -40.51 33.24 -8.10
CA TYR A 46 -39.29 32.50 -7.69
C TYR A 46 -39.27 31.08 -8.21
N ILE A 47 -40.38 30.35 -8.15
CA ILE A 47 -40.48 28.99 -8.70
C ILE A 47 -40.21 29.00 -10.20
N ILE A 48 -40.83 29.95 -10.95
CA ILE A 48 -40.64 30.07 -12.40
C ILE A 48 -39.17 30.39 -12.72
N ARG A 49 -38.57 31.35 -12.04
CA ARG A 49 -37.14 31.72 -12.25
C ARG A 49 -36.18 30.58 -11.93
N SER A 50 -36.43 29.86 -10.86
CA SER A 50 -35.60 28.70 -10.49
C SER A 50 -35.73 27.59 -11.53
N TRP A 51 -36.93 27.35 -12.06
CA TRP A 51 -37.10 26.38 -13.14
C TRP A 51 -36.44 26.83 -14.45
N GLU A 52 -36.58 28.13 -14.81
CA GLU A 52 -35.90 28.71 -15.95
C GLU A 52 -34.37 28.58 -15.84
N ALA A 53 -33.81 28.78 -14.66
CA ALA A 53 -32.39 28.63 -14.39
C ALA A 53 -31.92 27.19 -14.57
N ILE A 54 -32.73 26.18 -14.23
CA ILE A 54 -32.41 24.74 -14.50
C ILE A 54 -32.41 24.52 -16.01
N ARG A 55 -33.41 25.00 -16.71
CA ARG A 55 -33.64 24.77 -18.15
C ARG A 55 -32.57 25.41 -19.04
N THR A 56 -32.08 26.58 -18.65
CA THR A 56 -31.16 27.41 -19.47
C THR A 56 -29.68 27.22 -19.11
N ASN A 57 -29.35 26.74 -17.92
CA ASN A 57 -27.95 26.65 -17.46
C ASN A 57 -27.25 25.34 -17.87
N THR A 58 -27.24 25.03 -19.17
CA THR A 58 -26.63 23.81 -19.73
C THR A 58 -25.11 23.75 -19.57
N ALA A 59 -24.44 24.85 -19.26
CA ALA A 59 -22.98 24.86 -19.06
C ALA A 59 -22.54 24.30 -17.68
N LYS A 60 -23.42 24.31 -16.67
CA LYS A 60 -23.12 23.87 -15.31
C LYS A 60 -23.97 22.71 -14.84
N LEU A 61 -25.12 22.47 -15.44
CA LEU A 61 -26.06 21.43 -15.06
C LEU A 61 -26.17 20.37 -16.17
N VAL A 62 -26.53 19.15 -15.78
CA VAL A 62 -26.88 18.10 -16.74
C VAL A 62 -28.12 18.57 -17.52
N PRO A 63 -28.09 18.58 -18.85
CA PRO A 63 -29.23 19.03 -19.67
C PRO A 63 -30.49 18.19 -19.39
N VAL A 64 -31.61 18.86 -19.20
CA VAL A 64 -32.94 18.25 -19.04
C VAL A 64 -33.54 18.09 -20.44
N SER A 65 -33.97 16.88 -20.80
CA SER A 65 -34.58 16.59 -22.11
C SER A 65 -35.92 17.33 -22.30
N ASP A 66 -36.33 17.58 -23.53
CA ASP A 66 -37.60 18.27 -23.84
C ASP A 66 -38.82 17.53 -23.27
N ASP A 67 -38.78 16.20 -23.20
CA ASP A 67 -39.85 15.41 -22.59
C ASP A 67 -39.90 15.61 -21.08
N GLU A 68 -38.75 15.63 -20.41
CA GLU A 68 -38.65 15.91 -18.99
C GLU A 68 -39.06 17.36 -18.69
N GLN A 69 -38.70 18.33 -19.53
CA GLN A 69 -39.14 19.72 -19.38
C GLN A 69 -40.65 19.83 -19.37
N ARG A 70 -41.32 19.18 -20.36
CA ARG A 70 -42.79 19.14 -20.41
C ARG A 70 -43.42 18.53 -19.16
N LYS A 71 -42.82 17.47 -18.63
CA LYS A 71 -43.27 16.81 -17.38
C LYS A 71 -43.10 17.75 -16.18
N VAL A 72 -41.96 18.41 -16.06
CA VAL A 72 -41.71 19.38 -14.96
C VAL A 72 -42.67 20.54 -15.04
N ASP A 73 -42.90 21.13 -16.21
CA ASP A 73 -43.85 22.22 -16.42
C ASP A 73 -45.26 21.82 -15.91
N ARG A 74 -45.70 20.60 -16.24
CA ARG A 74 -46.98 20.08 -15.78
C ARG A 74 -47.00 19.88 -14.26
N ILE A 75 -45.99 19.25 -13.67
CA ILE A 75 -45.95 19.01 -12.22
C ILE A 75 -45.91 20.34 -11.46
N LEU A 76 -45.13 21.31 -11.90
CA LEU A 76 -45.07 22.61 -11.26
C LEU A 76 -46.42 23.35 -11.37
N PHE A 77 -47.10 23.25 -12.51
CA PHE A 77 -48.45 23.78 -12.67
C PHE A 77 -49.44 23.11 -11.70
N GLU A 78 -49.44 21.80 -11.61
CA GLU A 78 -50.29 21.01 -10.70
C GLU A 78 -50.02 21.37 -9.23
N LEU A 79 -48.75 21.40 -8.80
CA LEU A 79 -48.35 21.76 -7.44
C LEU A 79 -48.82 23.16 -7.06
N ARG A 80 -48.52 24.15 -7.91
CA ARG A 80 -48.90 25.57 -7.67
C ARG A 80 -50.39 25.73 -7.65
N SER A 81 -51.13 25.09 -8.59
CA SER A 81 -52.61 25.11 -8.63
C SER A 81 -53.22 24.47 -7.42
N PHE A 82 -52.69 23.30 -7.00
CA PHE A 82 -53.18 22.60 -5.81
C PHE A 82 -52.98 23.45 -4.54
N ILE A 83 -51.78 24.04 -4.34
CA ILE A 83 -51.49 24.89 -3.18
C ILE A 83 -52.48 26.06 -3.11
N GLU A 84 -52.76 26.73 -4.22
CA GLU A 84 -53.65 27.90 -4.22
C GLU A 84 -55.14 27.54 -4.04
N ARG A 85 -55.57 26.40 -4.63
CA ARG A 85 -56.97 25.96 -4.54
C ARG A 85 -57.32 25.23 -3.25
N SER A 86 -56.34 24.66 -2.54
CA SER A 86 -56.58 23.85 -1.38
C SER A 86 -57.15 24.63 -0.21
N GLU A 87 -58.32 24.25 0.25
CA GLU A 87 -58.95 24.74 1.49
C GLU A 87 -58.33 24.15 2.75
N LEU A 88 -57.60 23.04 2.61
CA LEU A 88 -56.89 22.36 3.72
C LEU A 88 -55.63 23.13 4.13
N ILE A 89 -55.18 24.12 3.32
CA ILE A 89 -53.96 24.88 3.54
C ILE A 89 -54.30 26.31 3.83
N ASP A 90 -54.04 26.79 5.04
CA ASP A 90 -54.19 28.18 5.39
C ASP A 90 -53.23 29.10 4.66
N ASN A 91 -53.40 30.42 4.78
CA ASN A 91 -52.53 31.38 4.05
C ASN A 91 -51.04 31.21 4.37
N ASN A 92 -50.69 30.98 5.64
CA ASN A 92 -49.28 30.76 6.04
C ASN A 92 -48.74 29.44 5.49
N GLY A 93 -49.58 28.41 5.48
CA GLY A 93 -49.24 27.11 4.85
C GLY A 93 -48.99 27.25 3.35
N LYS A 94 -49.80 28.05 2.62
CA LYS A 94 -49.59 28.32 1.20
C LYS A 94 -48.22 28.97 0.93
N TYR A 95 -47.82 29.96 1.76
CA TYR A 95 -46.44 30.50 1.70
C TYR A 95 -45.39 29.46 1.94
N THR A 96 -45.54 28.60 2.98
CA THR A 96 -44.61 27.55 3.34
C THR A 96 -44.43 26.58 2.20
N TRP A 97 -45.54 26.14 1.58
CA TRP A 97 -45.48 25.15 0.50
C TRP A 97 -44.92 25.71 -0.80
N LEU A 98 -45.26 26.96 -1.18
CA LEU A 98 -44.65 27.64 -2.35
C LEU A 98 -43.12 27.81 -2.16
N ARG A 99 -42.69 28.22 -0.97
CA ARG A 99 -41.27 28.26 -0.63
C ARG A 99 -40.64 26.86 -0.70
N GLY A 100 -41.33 25.82 -0.20
CA GLY A 100 -40.87 24.44 -0.27
C GLY A 100 -40.66 23.93 -1.71
N VAL A 101 -41.55 24.28 -2.65
CA VAL A 101 -41.35 24.01 -4.08
C VAL A 101 -40.09 24.70 -4.60
N ASN A 102 -39.88 25.99 -4.24
CA ASN A 102 -38.68 26.70 -4.64
C ASN A 102 -37.40 26.10 -3.99
N ASP A 103 -37.46 25.64 -2.73
CA ASP A 103 -36.35 24.99 -2.04
C ASP A 103 -35.90 23.73 -2.80
N ILE A 104 -36.83 22.92 -3.31
CA ILE A 104 -36.51 21.73 -4.13
C ILE A 104 -35.77 22.12 -5.42
N LEU A 105 -36.26 23.17 -6.13
CA LEU A 105 -35.62 23.60 -7.38
C LEU A 105 -34.25 24.22 -7.14
N THR A 106 -34.12 25.13 -6.18
CA THR A 106 -32.84 25.75 -5.85
C THR A 106 -31.84 24.78 -5.29
N GLY A 107 -32.29 23.83 -4.47
CA GLY A 107 -31.49 22.73 -3.99
C GLY A 107 -31.02 21.80 -5.10
N TYR A 108 -31.87 21.51 -6.10
CA TYR A 108 -31.49 20.78 -7.29
C TYR A 108 -30.38 21.51 -8.06
N ILE A 109 -30.50 22.84 -8.29
CA ILE A 109 -29.45 23.63 -8.94
C ILE A 109 -28.11 23.47 -8.18
N ASN A 110 -28.14 23.65 -6.86
CA ASN A 110 -26.94 23.64 -6.03
C ASN A 110 -26.23 22.27 -6.00
N ASN A 111 -26.99 21.17 -6.16
CA ASN A 111 -26.49 19.81 -6.08
C ASN A 111 -26.23 19.15 -7.46
N SER A 112 -26.74 19.73 -8.56
CA SER A 112 -26.64 19.18 -9.92
C SER A 112 -25.52 19.81 -10.75
N THR A 113 -24.31 19.94 -10.21
CA THR A 113 -23.16 20.42 -10.98
C THR A 113 -22.46 19.28 -11.71
N VAL A 114 -21.86 19.57 -12.86
CA VAL A 114 -21.16 18.58 -13.73
C VAL A 114 -20.08 17.75 -12.97
N ASN A 115 -19.56 18.26 -11.87
CA ASN A 115 -18.52 17.61 -11.07
C ASN A 115 -19.02 16.93 -9.78
N ARG A 116 -20.34 16.74 -9.63
CA ARG A 116 -20.93 16.06 -8.47
C ARG A 116 -21.83 14.92 -8.93
N PRO A 117 -22.03 13.88 -8.10
CA PRO A 117 -23.06 12.89 -8.38
C PRO A 117 -24.40 13.58 -8.58
N ALA A 118 -25.01 13.40 -9.75
CA ALA A 118 -26.31 14.02 -10.03
C ALA A 118 -27.36 13.48 -9.06
N PRO A 119 -28.21 14.34 -8.48
CA PRO A 119 -29.41 13.88 -7.77
C PRO A 119 -30.33 13.15 -8.76
N THR A 120 -31.25 12.36 -8.23
CA THR A 120 -32.36 11.75 -8.98
C THR A 120 -32.96 12.77 -9.96
N SER A 121 -33.43 12.31 -11.13
CA SER A 121 -33.97 13.21 -12.15
C SER A 121 -34.95 14.23 -11.52
N ILE A 122 -34.93 15.46 -11.99
CA ILE A 122 -35.77 16.55 -11.48
C ILE A 122 -37.26 16.17 -11.51
N VAL A 123 -37.68 15.40 -12.52
CA VAL A 123 -39.06 14.89 -12.62
C VAL A 123 -39.38 14.00 -11.41
N LYS A 124 -38.54 12.99 -11.16
CA LYS A 124 -38.74 12.06 -10.03
C LYS A 124 -38.68 12.76 -8.68
N LEU A 125 -37.79 13.75 -8.54
CA LEU A 125 -37.67 14.53 -7.32
C LEU A 125 -38.96 15.33 -7.05
N LEU A 126 -39.53 15.98 -8.06
CA LEU A 126 -40.79 16.75 -7.94
C LEU A 126 -42.02 15.86 -7.73
N GLU A 127 -42.12 14.72 -8.42
CA GLU A 127 -43.18 13.72 -8.21
C GLU A 127 -43.15 13.17 -6.77
N THR A 128 -41.94 12.88 -6.27
CA THR A 128 -41.77 12.42 -4.89
C THR A 128 -42.14 13.53 -3.91
N TYR A 129 -41.78 14.79 -4.21
CA TYR A 129 -42.15 15.94 -3.39
C TYR A 129 -43.67 16.16 -3.36
N GLN A 130 -44.35 16.07 -4.49
CA GLN A 130 -45.82 16.13 -4.58
C GLN A 130 -46.47 15.06 -3.65
N THR A 131 -45.92 13.83 -3.71
CA THR A 131 -46.37 12.74 -2.82
C THR A 131 -46.08 13.04 -1.35
N ALA A 132 -44.90 13.61 -1.05
CA ALA A 132 -44.54 13.98 0.34
C ALA A 132 -45.44 15.09 0.89
N MET A 133 -45.79 16.08 0.06
CA MET A 133 -46.75 17.14 0.43
C MET A 133 -48.13 16.54 0.78
N GLN A 134 -48.64 15.63 -0.07
CA GLN A 134 -49.92 14.95 0.19
C GLN A 134 -49.89 14.15 1.49
N LYS A 135 -48.79 13.42 1.73
CA LYS A 135 -48.60 12.67 2.99
C LYS A 135 -48.56 13.60 4.21
N GLN A 136 -47.85 14.71 4.11
CA GLN A 136 -47.81 15.70 5.19
C GLN A 136 -49.17 16.28 5.50
N LEU A 137 -50.00 16.58 4.51
CA LEU A 137 -51.34 17.12 4.70
C LEU A 137 -52.29 16.05 5.34
N LYS A 138 -52.06 14.78 5.10
CA LYS A 138 -52.79 13.67 5.72
C LYS A 138 -52.24 13.27 7.09
N GLY A 139 -51.16 13.89 7.57
CA GLY A 139 -50.48 13.49 8.80
C GLY A 139 -49.73 12.19 8.71
N GLU A 140 -49.35 11.74 7.49
CA GLU A 140 -48.60 10.50 7.24
C GLU A 140 -47.08 10.76 7.20
N SER A 141 -46.30 9.71 7.56
CA SER A 141 -44.84 9.76 7.48
C SER A 141 -44.35 9.78 6.04
N ILE A 142 -43.37 10.64 5.75
CA ILE A 142 -42.66 10.72 4.49
C ILE A 142 -41.40 9.80 4.45
N ALA A 143 -40.99 9.20 5.58
CA ALA A 143 -39.80 8.38 5.67
C ALA A 143 -39.76 7.23 4.66
N PRO A 144 -40.87 6.51 4.34
CA PRO A 144 -40.83 5.45 3.32
C PRO A 144 -40.41 5.94 1.92
N LEU A 145 -40.58 7.23 1.61
CA LEU A 145 -40.18 7.79 0.31
C LEU A 145 -38.66 7.83 0.15
N MET A 146 -37.90 7.83 1.24
CA MET A 146 -36.44 7.94 1.22
C MET A 146 -35.74 6.77 0.54
N GLN A 147 -36.37 5.59 0.50
CA GLN A 147 -35.81 4.42 -0.19
C GLN A 147 -35.64 4.63 -1.71
N PHE A 148 -36.43 5.54 -2.30
CA PHE A 148 -36.44 5.82 -3.74
C PHE A 148 -35.55 7.00 -4.13
N LEU A 149 -34.95 7.71 -3.15
CA LEU A 149 -34.16 8.90 -3.33
C LEU A 149 -32.66 8.60 -3.10
N ASP A 150 -31.79 9.23 -3.90
CA ASP A 150 -30.37 9.32 -3.59
C ASP A 150 -30.11 10.20 -2.35
N LEU A 151 -28.84 10.27 -1.93
CA LEU A 151 -28.45 11.02 -0.73
C LEU A 151 -28.75 12.51 -0.86
N GLU A 152 -28.47 13.12 -2.03
CA GLU A 152 -28.65 14.55 -2.30
C GLU A 152 -30.14 14.92 -2.29
N SER A 153 -30.96 14.13 -2.98
CA SER A 153 -32.40 14.31 -2.99
C SER A 153 -33.04 14.12 -1.61
N ALA A 154 -32.60 13.12 -0.86
CA ALA A 154 -33.09 12.90 0.52
C ALA A 154 -32.72 14.10 1.42
N GLY A 155 -31.55 14.69 1.25
CA GLY A 155 -31.13 15.91 1.97
C GLY A 155 -32.08 17.08 1.74
N LEU A 156 -32.53 17.29 0.49
CA LEU A 156 -33.50 18.35 0.16
C LEU A 156 -34.83 18.20 0.88
N PHE A 157 -35.28 16.96 1.10
CA PHE A 157 -36.50 16.67 1.89
C PHE A 157 -36.29 16.98 3.36
N ALA A 158 -35.12 16.64 3.91
CA ALA A 158 -34.82 16.86 5.33
C ALA A 158 -34.73 18.34 5.72
N GLU A 159 -34.37 19.20 4.75
CA GLU A 159 -34.18 20.63 4.93
C GLU A 159 -35.37 21.47 4.41
N ASN A 160 -36.30 20.84 3.69
CA ASN A 160 -37.43 21.52 3.06
C ASN A 160 -38.41 22.09 4.09
N ILE A 161 -38.67 23.41 4.01
CA ILE A 161 -39.49 24.13 4.98
C ILE A 161 -40.89 23.53 5.12
N GLY A 162 -41.50 23.00 4.05
CA GLY A 162 -42.83 22.38 4.05
C GLY A 162 -42.88 21.04 4.76
N LEU A 163 -41.75 20.35 4.89
CA LEU A 163 -41.64 18.99 5.44
C LEU A 163 -41.01 18.93 6.81
N LEU A 164 -40.47 20.04 7.36
CA LEU A 164 -39.75 20.06 8.64
C LEU A 164 -40.57 19.56 9.83
N LYS A 165 -41.90 19.68 9.77
CA LYS A 165 -42.83 19.26 10.82
C LYS A 165 -43.44 17.88 10.57
N ASN A 166 -42.96 17.15 9.53
CA ASN A 166 -43.46 15.81 9.26
C ASN A 166 -43.14 14.83 10.41
N ILE A 167 -44.11 13.99 10.75
CA ILE A 167 -43.93 12.98 11.82
C ILE A 167 -42.78 12.01 11.53
N GLY A 168 -42.39 11.81 10.25
CA GLY A 168 -41.32 10.94 9.82
C GLY A 168 -39.98 11.66 9.61
N ILE A 169 -39.83 12.92 10.03
CA ILE A 169 -38.58 13.71 9.74
C ILE A 169 -37.37 13.15 10.47
N VAL A 170 -37.53 12.51 11.60
CA VAL A 170 -36.46 11.86 12.35
C VAL A 170 -35.91 10.66 11.56
N GLU A 171 -36.82 9.81 11.04
CA GLU A 171 -36.46 8.65 10.21
C GLU A 171 -35.85 9.09 8.87
N VAL A 172 -36.29 10.23 8.30
CA VAL A 172 -35.65 10.82 7.11
C VAL A 172 -34.17 11.15 7.40
N LYS A 173 -33.90 11.83 8.52
CA LYS A 173 -32.53 12.16 8.94
C LYS A 173 -31.72 10.92 9.22
N ASP A 174 -32.29 9.88 9.84
CA ASP A 174 -31.63 8.60 10.04
C ASP A 174 -31.27 7.94 8.70
N SER A 175 -32.21 7.93 7.74
CA SER A 175 -31.98 7.41 6.39
C SER A 175 -30.81 8.13 5.66
N ILE A 176 -30.66 9.43 5.87
CA ILE A 176 -29.54 10.19 5.31
C ILE A 176 -28.21 9.73 5.91
N VAL A 177 -28.16 9.56 7.23
CA VAL A 177 -26.95 9.05 7.92
C VAL A 177 -26.58 7.66 7.38
N VAL A 178 -27.57 6.76 7.23
CA VAL A 178 -27.35 5.43 6.64
C VAL A 178 -26.79 5.54 5.22
N LYS A 179 -27.41 6.37 4.36
CA LYS A 179 -26.94 6.58 2.98
C LYS A 179 -25.51 7.15 2.92
N GLN A 180 -25.15 8.08 3.82
CA GLN A 180 -23.80 8.61 3.95
C GLN A 180 -22.81 7.52 4.33
N CYS A 181 -23.16 6.67 5.28
CA CYS A 181 -22.35 5.53 5.73
C CYS A 181 -22.18 4.46 4.62
N VAL A 182 -23.24 4.17 3.87
CA VAL A 182 -23.18 3.24 2.72
C VAL A 182 -22.25 3.77 1.62
N ARG A 183 -22.35 5.07 1.32
CA ARG A 183 -21.47 5.73 0.34
C ARG A 183 -20.00 5.75 0.81
N ASN A 184 -19.77 5.95 2.10
CA ASN A 184 -18.44 6.10 2.68
C ASN A 184 -18.25 5.15 3.88
N PRO A 185 -18.15 3.83 3.63
CA PRO A 185 -18.15 2.84 4.72
C PRO A 185 -16.89 2.92 5.62
N ASP A 186 -15.82 3.56 5.16
CA ASP A 186 -14.64 3.84 5.98
C ASP A 186 -14.77 5.09 6.85
N ARG A 187 -15.89 5.80 6.76
CA ARG A 187 -16.17 7.01 7.53
C ARG A 187 -17.40 6.91 8.43
N ILE A 188 -17.82 5.69 8.76
CA ILE A 188 -19.01 5.47 9.61
C ILE A 188 -18.88 6.19 10.95
N LEU A 189 -17.79 6.00 11.68
CA LEU A 189 -17.59 6.62 13.00
C LEU A 189 -17.49 8.15 12.94
N PRO A 190 -16.70 8.76 12.04
CA PRO A 190 -16.73 10.22 11.82
C PRO A 190 -18.11 10.79 11.50
N ILE A 191 -18.94 10.07 10.73
CA ILE A 191 -20.31 10.49 10.42
C ILE A 191 -21.16 10.43 11.70
N LEU A 192 -21.07 9.35 12.48
CA LEU A 192 -21.83 9.16 13.72
C LEU A 192 -21.44 10.14 14.84
N VAL A 193 -20.21 10.72 14.81
CA VAL A 193 -19.85 11.82 15.75
C VAL A 193 -20.84 12.97 15.66
N LYS A 194 -21.32 13.29 14.45
CA LYS A 194 -22.27 14.37 14.21
C LYS A 194 -23.71 13.98 14.52
N SER A 195 -24.02 12.69 14.52
CA SER A 195 -25.39 12.17 14.69
C SER A 195 -25.40 10.89 15.57
N PRO A 196 -24.92 10.97 16.82
CA PRO A 196 -24.76 9.76 17.67
C PRO A 196 -26.09 9.18 18.14
N GLY A 197 -27.18 9.96 18.11
CA GLY A 197 -28.55 9.56 18.48
C GLY A 197 -29.38 8.95 17.36
N THR A 198 -28.79 8.74 16.18
CA THR A 198 -29.44 8.07 15.05
C THR A 198 -29.94 6.67 15.45
N ALA A 199 -31.16 6.29 15.02
CA ALA A 199 -31.75 5.00 15.35
C ALA A 199 -30.89 3.83 14.84
N SER A 200 -30.28 4.01 13.68
CA SER A 200 -29.37 3.04 13.05
C SER A 200 -27.95 3.02 13.64
N ALA A 201 -27.63 3.84 14.65
CA ALA A 201 -26.27 3.98 15.19
C ALA A 201 -25.67 2.64 15.66
N GLU A 202 -26.47 1.79 16.32
CA GLU A 202 -25.97 0.52 16.83
C GLU A 202 -25.52 -0.43 15.71
N SER A 203 -26.34 -0.59 14.67
CA SER A 203 -26.00 -1.43 13.52
C SER A 203 -24.80 -0.88 12.75
N LEU A 204 -24.67 0.43 12.62
CA LEU A 204 -23.53 1.10 11.97
C LEU A 204 -22.25 0.96 12.79
N ILE A 205 -22.33 1.07 14.13
CA ILE A 205 -21.19 0.83 15.03
C ILE A 205 -20.70 -0.62 14.90
N ILE A 206 -21.62 -1.60 14.82
CA ILE A 206 -21.26 -3.01 14.62
C ILE A 206 -20.52 -3.18 13.28
N GLN A 207 -21.02 -2.58 12.20
CA GLN A 207 -20.35 -2.63 10.90
C GLN A 207 -18.94 -2.01 10.95
N ALA A 208 -18.81 -0.84 11.59
CA ALA A 208 -17.52 -0.18 11.78
C ALA A 208 -16.55 -1.03 12.60
N ALA A 209 -17.06 -1.74 13.64
CA ALA A 209 -16.26 -2.62 14.49
C ALA A 209 -15.56 -3.72 13.69
N PHE A 210 -16.30 -4.42 12.82
CA PHE A 210 -15.73 -5.48 11.98
C PHE A 210 -14.81 -4.94 10.86
N ARG A 211 -15.05 -3.70 10.42
CA ARG A 211 -14.27 -3.09 9.36
C ARG A 211 -12.92 -2.52 9.86
N ASN A 212 -12.96 -1.82 10.98
CA ASN A 212 -11.79 -1.18 11.58
C ASN A 212 -11.87 -1.16 13.12
N PRO A 213 -11.47 -2.26 13.77
CA PRO A 213 -11.50 -2.36 15.25
C PRO A 213 -10.62 -1.31 15.95
N GLU A 214 -9.50 -0.89 15.32
CA GLU A 214 -8.59 0.11 15.89
C GLU A 214 -9.23 1.50 15.93
N GLU A 215 -9.96 1.85 14.90
CA GLU A 215 -10.70 3.09 14.86
C GLU A 215 -11.83 3.07 15.89
N LEU A 216 -12.59 1.96 15.98
CA LEU A 216 -13.61 1.79 17.01
C LEU A 216 -13.04 1.95 18.42
N TYR A 217 -11.89 1.35 18.70
CA TYR A 217 -11.18 1.49 19.99
C TYR A 217 -10.92 2.96 20.32
N SER A 218 -10.43 3.72 19.35
CA SER A 218 -10.11 5.13 19.54
C SER A 218 -11.36 5.96 19.86
N TYR A 219 -12.47 5.69 19.18
CA TYR A 219 -13.74 6.36 19.48
C TYR A 219 -14.40 5.87 20.78
N ALA A 220 -14.25 4.60 21.13
CA ALA A 220 -14.76 4.04 22.37
C ALA A 220 -14.08 4.62 23.62
N ALA A 221 -12.81 5.00 23.51
CA ALA A 221 -12.04 5.68 24.55
C ALA A 221 -12.41 7.18 24.70
N ALA A 222 -13.07 7.78 23.69
CA ALA A 222 -13.36 9.21 23.70
C ALA A 222 -14.50 9.56 24.69
N PRO A 223 -14.37 10.60 25.53
CA PRO A 223 -15.37 10.99 26.53
C PRO A 223 -16.50 11.83 25.93
N ASN A 224 -17.04 11.40 24.77
CA ASN A 224 -18.12 12.08 24.06
C ASN A 224 -19.36 11.20 23.89
N SER A 225 -20.43 11.74 23.27
CA SER A 225 -21.70 11.02 23.08
C SER A 225 -21.55 9.75 22.26
N LEU A 226 -20.69 9.73 21.24
CA LEU A 226 -20.44 8.53 20.43
C LEU A 226 -19.70 7.47 21.25
N GLY A 227 -18.65 7.86 22.01
CA GLY A 227 -17.94 6.92 22.88
C GLY A 227 -18.86 6.26 23.89
N LYS A 228 -19.75 7.04 24.56
CA LYS A 228 -20.78 6.50 25.44
C LYS A 228 -21.76 5.55 24.72
N LYS A 229 -22.15 5.90 23.49
CA LYS A 229 -23.02 5.04 22.67
C LYS A 229 -22.33 3.71 22.34
N ILE A 230 -21.05 3.74 21.91
CA ILE A 230 -20.25 2.53 21.63
C ILE A 230 -20.17 1.62 22.87
N GLN A 231 -19.90 2.19 24.05
CA GLN A 231 -19.86 1.44 25.31
C GLN A 231 -21.21 0.78 25.66
N SER A 232 -22.33 1.32 25.20
CA SER A 232 -23.68 0.79 25.45
C SER A 232 -24.14 -0.27 24.46
N VAL A 233 -23.42 -0.49 23.36
CA VAL A 233 -23.80 -1.44 22.29
C VAL A 233 -23.75 -2.88 22.80
N ASN A 234 -24.86 -3.60 22.67
CA ASN A 234 -24.96 -4.98 23.13
C ASN A 234 -24.54 -6.01 22.06
N HIS A 235 -23.32 -5.89 21.55
CA HIS A 235 -22.75 -6.85 20.61
C HIS A 235 -21.43 -7.41 21.16
N PRO A 236 -21.20 -8.76 21.16
CA PRO A 236 -20.02 -9.36 21.79
C PRO A 236 -18.69 -8.77 21.33
N PHE A 237 -18.51 -8.59 20.03
CA PHE A 237 -17.28 -8.04 19.47
C PHE A 237 -17.06 -6.57 19.86
N VAL A 238 -18.11 -5.74 19.78
CA VAL A 238 -18.05 -4.34 20.19
C VAL A 238 -17.71 -4.22 21.68
N LYS A 239 -18.30 -5.06 22.52
CA LYS A 239 -17.99 -5.11 23.97
C LYS A 239 -16.53 -5.42 24.24
N ILE A 240 -15.94 -6.39 23.53
CA ILE A 240 -14.52 -6.70 23.67
C ILE A 240 -13.68 -5.44 23.38
N VAL A 241 -13.88 -4.81 22.22
CA VAL A 241 -13.10 -3.63 21.81
C VAL A 241 -13.33 -2.46 22.77
N ALA A 242 -14.59 -2.23 23.19
CA ALA A 242 -14.96 -1.17 24.11
C ALA A 242 -14.33 -1.37 25.51
N GLN A 243 -14.30 -2.60 26.04
CA GLN A 243 -13.61 -2.92 27.29
C GLN A 243 -12.10 -2.67 27.20
N LEU A 244 -11.47 -3.07 26.09
CA LEU A 244 -10.05 -2.83 25.86
C LEU A 244 -9.74 -1.33 25.81
N ALA A 245 -10.64 -0.51 25.29
CA ALA A 245 -10.47 0.94 25.20
C ALA A 245 -10.43 1.65 26.57
N LEU A 246 -10.90 0.99 27.62
CA LEU A 246 -10.84 1.52 29.00
C LEU A 246 -9.50 1.22 29.70
N THR A 247 -8.59 0.49 29.07
CA THR A 247 -7.31 0.09 29.66
C THR A 247 -6.12 0.69 28.89
N SER A 248 -5.08 1.10 29.57
CA SER A 248 -3.85 1.65 28.96
C SER A 248 -3.12 0.61 28.09
N THR A 249 -3.28 -0.67 28.37
CA THR A 249 -2.64 -1.79 27.65
C THR A 249 -3.54 -2.42 26.59
N GLY A 250 -4.74 -1.90 26.36
CA GLY A 250 -5.77 -2.51 25.51
C GLY A 250 -5.29 -2.85 24.10
N ARG A 251 -4.40 -2.04 23.50
CA ARG A 251 -3.83 -2.31 22.18
C ARG A 251 -2.97 -3.58 22.10
N MET A 252 -2.48 -4.08 23.23
CA MET A 252 -1.73 -5.34 23.28
C MET A 252 -2.59 -6.58 23.04
N TYR A 253 -3.91 -6.45 23.14
CA TYR A 253 -4.87 -7.55 22.88
C TYR A 253 -5.34 -7.61 21.42
N PHE A 254 -5.10 -6.56 20.63
CA PHE A 254 -5.58 -6.48 19.24
C PHE A 254 -5.12 -7.62 18.33
N PRO A 255 -3.88 -8.12 18.41
CA PRO A 255 -3.46 -9.29 17.64
C PRO A 255 -4.34 -10.53 17.81
N PHE A 256 -5.07 -10.60 18.91
CA PHE A 256 -5.84 -11.77 19.33
C PHE A 256 -7.36 -11.58 19.23
N LEU A 257 -7.86 -10.49 18.62
CA LEU A 257 -9.28 -10.14 18.59
C LEU A 257 -10.17 -11.27 18.03
N ASP A 258 -9.72 -11.95 16.97
CA ASP A 258 -10.46 -13.10 16.42
C ASP A 258 -10.63 -14.24 17.44
N GLN A 259 -9.54 -14.56 18.15
CA GLN A 259 -9.55 -15.63 19.12
C GLN A 259 -10.34 -15.27 20.40
N LEU A 260 -10.30 -13.99 20.80
CA LEU A 260 -11.13 -13.45 21.88
C LEU A 260 -12.60 -13.49 21.51
N TYR A 261 -12.95 -13.06 20.30
CA TYR A 261 -14.33 -13.03 19.83
C TYR A 261 -14.91 -14.45 19.68
N THR A 262 -14.12 -15.41 19.19
CA THR A 262 -14.55 -16.81 19.06
C THR A 262 -14.45 -17.62 20.36
N GLY A 263 -13.95 -17.02 21.44
CA GLY A 263 -13.77 -17.68 22.72
C GLY A 263 -12.62 -18.70 22.78
N LYS A 264 -11.82 -18.82 21.73
CA LYS A 264 -10.62 -19.69 21.69
C LYS A 264 -9.54 -19.24 22.68
N LEU A 265 -9.47 -17.94 22.96
CA LEU A 265 -8.56 -17.33 23.91
C LEU A 265 -9.34 -16.46 24.89
N LYS A 266 -8.96 -16.48 26.17
CA LYS A 266 -9.53 -15.63 27.21
C LYS A 266 -8.63 -14.44 27.49
N MET A 267 -9.20 -13.31 27.90
CA MET A 267 -8.46 -12.10 28.28
C MET A 267 -7.35 -12.40 29.31
N ASP A 268 -7.67 -13.17 30.37
CA ASP A 268 -6.73 -13.52 31.43
C ASP A 268 -5.50 -14.27 30.91
N SER A 269 -5.65 -15.05 29.84
CA SER A 269 -4.54 -15.77 29.20
C SER A 269 -3.51 -14.83 28.56
N ILE A 270 -3.94 -13.62 28.16
CA ILE A 270 -3.11 -12.59 27.56
C ILE A 270 -2.57 -11.67 28.64
N THR A 271 -3.41 -11.30 29.63
CA THR A 271 -3.10 -10.35 30.72
C THR A 271 -1.79 -10.67 31.43
N ARG A 272 -1.51 -11.96 31.70
CA ARG A 272 -0.27 -12.41 32.35
C ARG A 272 1.00 -12.04 31.57
N PHE A 273 0.93 -11.77 30.28
CA PHE A 273 2.04 -11.38 29.44
C PHE A 273 2.09 -9.87 29.18
N VAL A 274 0.92 -9.19 29.22
CA VAL A 274 0.79 -7.75 28.91
C VAL A 274 1.41 -6.88 30.01
N GLY A 275 1.31 -7.31 31.27
CA GLY A 275 1.93 -6.61 32.41
C GLY A 275 3.47 -6.64 32.41
N ASN A 276 4.07 -7.54 31.61
CA ASN A 276 5.51 -7.64 31.42
C ASN A 276 5.79 -7.66 29.90
N ASP A 277 5.80 -6.48 29.28
CA ASP A 277 5.92 -6.29 27.82
C ASP A 277 7.23 -6.85 27.23
N THR A 278 8.23 -7.09 28.09
CA THR A 278 9.53 -7.70 27.73
C THR A 278 9.52 -9.23 27.78
N SER A 279 8.35 -9.87 28.03
CA SER A 279 8.31 -11.32 28.17
C SER A 279 8.32 -12.05 26.82
N SER A 280 9.19 -13.08 26.73
CA SER A 280 9.19 -14.04 25.61
C SER A 280 7.82 -14.72 25.42
N GLY A 281 7.03 -14.85 26.49
CA GLY A 281 5.70 -15.44 26.46
C GLY A 281 4.71 -14.72 25.57
N TYR A 282 4.78 -13.38 25.51
CA TYR A 282 3.94 -12.60 24.61
C TYR A 282 4.32 -12.88 23.14
N TYR A 283 5.61 -12.90 22.82
CA TYR A 283 6.08 -13.24 21.47
C TYR A 283 5.66 -14.66 21.06
N SER A 284 5.81 -15.64 21.94
CA SER A 284 5.34 -17.02 21.72
C SER A 284 3.84 -17.08 21.43
N LEU A 285 3.04 -16.29 22.12
CA LEU A 285 1.58 -16.21 21.88
C LEU A 285 1.26 -15.59 20.51
N LEU A 286 1.98 -14.54 20.11
CA LEU A 286 1.86 -13.95 18.77
C LEU A 286 2.18 -14.97 17.67
N VAL A 287 3.27 -15.75 17.81
CA VAL A 287 3.65 -16.79 16.84
C VAL A 287 2.58 -17.87 16.75
N LYS A 288 2.08 -18.40 17.88
CA LYS A 288 1.00 -19.39 17.90
C LYS A 288 -0.27 -18.89 17.21
N THR A 289 -0.62 -17.62 17.47
CA THR A 289 -1.78 -16.98 16.84
C THR A 289 -1.57 -16.80 15.35
N ARG A 290 -0.36 -16.46 14.90
CA ARG A 290 -0.04 -16.33 13.48
C ARG A 290 -0.16 -17.68 12.75
N ILE A 291 0.27 -18.77 13.36
CA ILE A 291 0.13 -20.14 12.80
C ILE A 291 -1.37 -20.51 12.67
N ASP A 292 -2.20 -20.20 13.68
CA ASP A 292 -3.66 -20.41 13.60
C ASP A 292 -4.28 -19.58 12.46
N TYR A 293 -3.89 -18.31 12.33
CA TYR A 293 -4.38 -17.46 11.24
C TYR A 293 -3.92 -17.93 9.86
N ALA A 294 -2.69 -18.42 9.74
CA ALA A 294 -2.20 -18.99 8.48
C ALA A 294 -3.03 -20.21 8.05
N SER A 295 -3.37 -21.09 9.00
CA SER A 295 -4.25 -22.25 8.74
C SER A 295 -5.65 -21.80 8.29
N ARG A 296 -6.23 -20.77 8.92
CA ARG A 296 -7.53 -20.21 8.56
C ARG A 296 -7.51 -19.59 7.17
N MET A 297 -6.46 -18.81 6.84
CA MET A 297 -6.31 -18.20 5.51
C MET A 297 -6.18 -19.24 4.41
N GLN A 298 -5.49 -20.36 4.65
CA GLN A 298 -5.43 -21.48 3.69
C GLN A 298 -6.80 -22.13 3.48
N ALA A 299 -7.66 -22.12 4.51
CA ALA A 299 -9.05 -22.58 4.40
C ALA A 299 -10.00 -21.54 3.79
N GLY A 300 -9.50 -20.40 3.31
CA GLY A 300 -10.29 -19.35 2.68
C GLY A 300 -10.93 -18.34 3.64
N ASP A 301 -10.58 -18.38 4.93
CA ASP A 301 -11.01 -17.40 5.93
C ASP A 301 -10.13 -16.15 5.92
N THR A 302 -10.65 -15.02 6.38
CA THR A 302 -9.91 -13.75 6.49
C THR A 302 -9.93 -13.27 7.93
N PRO A 303 -8.93 -13.60 8.76
CA PRO A 303 -8.87 -13.13 10.14
C PRO A 303 -8.80 -11.60 10.21
N MET A 304 -9.67 -10.98 11.03
CA MET A 304 -9.79 -9.52 11.16
C MET A 304 -8.49 -8.89 11.65
N ALA A 305 -7.82 -9.52 12.60
CA ALA A 305 -6.61 -8.99 13.23
C ALA A 305 -5.31 -9.38 12.51
N ALA A 306 -5.35 -9.98 11.31
CA ALA A 306 -4.17 -10.51 10.62
C ALA A 306 -3.08 -9.43 10.38
N LYS A 307 -3.46 -8.22 9.98
CA LYS A 307 -2.52 -7.10 9.76
C LYS A 307 -1.89 -6.63 11.07
N VAL A 308 -2.72 -6.43 12.09
CA VAL A 308 -2.26 -5.98 13.42
C VAL A 308 -1.34 -7.01 14.04
N LEU A 309 -1.69 -8.29 13.94
CA LEU A 309 -0.84 -9.40 14.40
C LEU A 309 0.53 -9.40 13.69
N SER A 310 0.56 -9.27 12.36
CA SER A 310 1.82 -9.25 11.60
C SER A 310 2.71 -8.08 11.98
N ALA A 311 2.13 -6.87 12.12
CA ALA A 311 2.87 -5.68 12.57
C ALA A 311 3.41 -5.84 14.00
N LYS A 312 2.59 -6.37 14.93
CA LYS A 312 3.02 -6.60 16.31
C LYS A 312 4.09 -7.69 16.43
N LEU A 313 3.96 -8.76 15.65
CA LEU A 313 4.94 -9.84 15.58
C LEU A 313 6.30 -9.32 15.10
N LYS A 314 6.30 -8.52 14.00
CA LYS A 314 7.52 -7.85 13.50
C LYS A 314 8.12 -6.95 14.57
N SER A 315 7.35 -6.02 15.14
CA SER A 315 7.87 -5.06 16.12
C SER A 315 8.44 -5.73 17.37
N LYS A 316 7.77 -6.76 17.90
CA LYS A 316 8.25 -7.49 19.08
C LYS A 316 9.44 -8.39 18.76
N GLY A 317 9.52 -8.98 17.58
CA GLY A 317 10.70 -9.70 17.13
C GLY A 317 11.94 -8.81 17.07
N ILE A 318 11.80 -7.60 16.53
CA ILE A 318 12.87 -6.62 16.44
C ILE A 318 13.27 -6.15 17.84
N GLU A 319 12.32 -5.72 18.64
CA GLU A 319 12.54 -5.13 19.97
C GLU A 319 13.18 -6.12 20.94
N LEU A 320 12.67 -7.34 21.03
CA LEU A 320 13.09 -8.32 22.02
C LEU A 320 14.36 -9.10 21.62
N TYR A 321 14.63 -9.25 20.32
CA TYR A 321 15.66 -10.19 19.87
C TYR A 321 16.62 -9.60 18.84
N ILE A 322 16.11 -9.00 17.74
CA ILE A 322 16.97 -8.60 16.63
C ILE A 322 17.91 -7.47 17.04
N ASN A 323 17.41 -6.47 17.75
CA ASN A 323 18.22 -5.35 18.24
C ASN A 323 19.39 -5.85 19.09
N GLU A 324 19.16 -6.80 20.00
CA GLU A 324 20.20 -7.35 20.87
C GLU A 324 21.26 -8.12 20.09
N ILE A 325 20.85 -9.07 19.23
CA ILE A 325 21.83 -9.89 18.47
C ILE A 325 22.56 -9.06 17.41
N ASN A 326 21.99 -7.94 16.96
CA ASN A 326 22.66 -7.01 16.07
C ASN A 326 23.63 -6.10 16.84
N ALA A 327 23.25 -5.59 18.01
CA ALA A 327 24.12 -4.79 18.86
C ALA A 327 25.40 -5.55 19.25
N LEU A 328 25.29 -6.87 19.44
CA LEU A 328 26.41 -7.77 19.73
C LEU A 328 27.12 -8.30 18.47
N HIS A 329 27.04 -7.61 17.31
CA HIS A 329 27.61 -8.12 16.05
C HIS A 329 29.13 -8.28 16.06
N ASP A 330 29.83 -7.54 16.90
CA ASP A 330 31.29 -7.62 17.10
C ASP A 330 31.68 -8.69 18.16
N GLU A 331 30.71 -9.28 18.87
CA GLU A 331 30.99 -10.32 19.86
C GLU A 331 31.34 -11.65 19.16
N ASN A 332 32.56 -12.14 19.39
CA ASN A 332 33.07 -13.35 18.77
C ASN A 332 32.56 -14.64 19.42
N ASN A 333 32.06 -14.58 20.66
CA ASN A 333 31.51 -15.76 21.34
C ASN A 333 30.02 -15.95 21.00
N PRO A 334 29.66 -16.97 20.17
CA PRO A 334 28.26 -17.20 19.79
C PRO A 334 27.33 -17.47 20.97
N ALA A 335 27.84 -18.02 22.07
CA ALA A 335 27.06 -18.31 23.27
C ALA A 335 26.63 -17.04 24.01
N VAL A 336 27.43 -15.98 23.92
CA VAL A 336 27.10 -14.65 24.46
C VAL A 336 26.15 -13.92 23.48
N ARG A 337 26.59 -13.76 22.24
CA ARG A 337 25.86 -13.01 21.21
C ARG A 337 24.42 -13.49 21.01
N PHE A 338 24.22 -14.80 20.92
CA PHE A 338 22.93 -15.41 20.60
C PHE A 338 22.18 -15.97 21.82
N LYS A 339 22.58 -15.60 23.02
CA LYS A 339 21.97 -16.05 24.28
C LYS A 339 20.46 -15.76 24.32
N ILE A 340 20.06 -14.56 23.87
CA ILE A 340 18.67 -14.09 23.94
C ILE A 340 17.71 -14.94 23.08
N ILE A 341 18.18 -15.47 21.95
CA ILE A 341 17.40 -16.30 21.02
C ILE A 341 17.56 -17.82 21.27
N SER A 342 18.38 -18.23 22.26
CA SER A 342 18.72 -19.64 22.47
C SER A 342 17.54 -20.51 22.94
N ARG A 343 16.49 -19.88 23.51
CA ARG A 343 15.29 -20.55 24.03
C ARG A 343 14.11 -20.47 23.06
N LEU A 344 14.26 -19.81 21.92
CA LEU A 344 13.20 -19.73 20.92
C LEU A 344 13.03 -21.07 20.22
N SER A 345 11.77 -21.45 20.00
CA SER A 345 11.42 -22.62 19.21
C SER A 345 11.77 -22.42 17.72
N PRO A 346 11.88 -23.49 16.93
CA PRO A 346 12.07 -23.39 15.47
C PRO A 346 11.05 -22.49 14.78
N GLN A 347 9.77 -22.54 15.19
CA GLN A 347 8.71 -21.69 14.63
C GLN A 347 8.92 -20.21 14.98
N GLU A 348 9.30 -19.92 16.23
CA GLU A 348 9.59 -18.55 16.66
C GLU A 348 10.78 -17.96 15.91
N LEU A 349 11.84 -18.76 15.70
CA LEU A 349 13.01 -18.36 14.91
C LEU A 349 12.67 -18.18 13.41
N TYR A 350 11.80 -19.04 12.88
CA TYR A 350 11.29 -18.90 11.51
C TYR A 350 10.57 -17.56 11.32
N TYR A 351 9.62 -17.23 12.22
CA TYR A 351 8.91 -15.95 12.15
C TYR A 351 9.84 -14.78 12.43
N LEU A 352 10.83 -14.92 13.31
CA LEU A 352 11.85 -13.90 13.52
C LEU A 352 12.61 -13.59 12.21
N ALA A 353 12.96 -14.60 11.44
CA ALA A 353 13.59 -14.43 10.14
C ALA A 353 12.68 -13.73 9.12
N VAL A 354 11.46 -14.26 8.89
CA VAL A 354 10.59 -13.76 7.81
C VAL A 354 9.93 -12.43 8.11
N THR A 355 9.76 -12.07 9.38
CA THR A 355 9.18 -10.76 9.76
C THR A 355 10.23 -9.69 10.00
N GLY A 356 11.45 -10.08 10.39
CA GLY A 356 12.55 -9.17 10.68
C GLY A 356 13.62 -9.08 9.60
N GLU A 357 13.35 -9.55 8.39
CA GLU A 357 14.29 -9.60 7.25
C GLU A 357 15.06 -8.30 7.02
N GLU A 358 14.34 -7.17 7.04
CA GLU A 358 14.90 -5.84 6.74
C GLU A 358 15.86 -5.33 7.81
N GLU A 359 15.68 -5.79 9.05
CA GLU A 359 16.42 -5.34 10.22
C GLU A 359 17.54 -6.32 10.63
N LEU A 360 17.42 -7.58 10.22
CA LEU A 360 18.31 -8.64 10.66
C LEU A 360 19.65 -8.58 9.91
N TYR A 361 20.75 -8.39 10.65
CA TYR A 361 22.07 -8.37 10.03
C TYR A 361 22.41 -9.75 9.46
N THR A 362 23.19 -9.77 8.37
CA THR A 362 23.65 -11.01 7.72
C THR A 362 24.28 -11.98 8.71
N SER A 363 25.22 -11.51 9.52
CA SER A 363 25.89 -12.36 10.51
C SER A 363 24.94 -12.86 11.61
N SER A 364 23.92 -12.08 11.95
CA SER A 364 22.86 -12.46 12.89
C SER A 364 21.97 -13.57 12.32
N TYR A 365 21.65 -13.50 11.01
CA TYR A 365 20.91 -14.56 10.33
C TYR A 365 21.75 -15.83 10.15
N VAL A 366 22.91 -15.70 9.47
CA VAL A 366 23.74 -16.83 9.03
C VAL A 366 24.33 -17.63 10.21
N ASN A 367 24.80 -16.94 11.27
CA ASN A 367 25.43 -17.54 12.42
C ASN A 367 24.51 -17.70 13.63
N GLY A 368 23.38 -16.98 13.63
CA GLY A 368 22.45 -16.92 14.76
C GLY A 368 21.14 -17.65 14.49
N VAL A 369 20.25 -17.02 13.74
CA VAL A 369 18.85 -17.44 13.58
C VAL A 369 18.74 -18.72 12.76
N TYR A 370 19.30 -18.73 11.53
CA TYR A 370 19.17 -19.86 10.60
C TYR A 370 19.63 -21.21 11.16
N PRO A 371 20.84 -21.36 11.70
CA PRO A 371 21.28 -22.67 12.23
C PRO A 371 20.45 -23.12 13.43
N ARG A 372 19.91 -22.18 14.24
CA ARG A 372 19.11 -22.51 15.43
C ARG A 372 17.70 -22.99 15.09
N ILE A 373 17.14 -22.63 13.92
CA ILE A 373 15.89 -23.23 13.43
C ILE A 373 16.02 -24.76 13.41
N PHE A 374 17.15 -25.26 12.94
CA PHE A 374 17.37 -26.73 12.75
C PHE A 374 17.96 -27.40 13.97
N SER A 375 18.81 -26.70 14.74
CA SER A 375 19.43 -27.31 15.94
C SER A 375 18.42 -27.58 17.07
N GLY A 376 17.27 -26.88 17.07
CA GLY A 376 16.15 -27.14 17.99
C GLY A 376 15.26 -28.33 17.59
N MET A 377 15.56 -29.02 16.47
CA MET A 377 14.78 -30.13 15.95
C MET A 377 15.51 -31.49 16.21
N LYS A 378 14.76 -32.52 16.61
CA LYS A 378 15.33 -33.90 16.75
C LYS A 378 15.94 -34.38 15.45
N ILE A 379 15.28 -34.12 14.34
CA ILE A 379 15.75 -34.38 12.98
C ILE A 379 15.64 -33.03 12.22
N PRO A 380 16.76 -32.47 11.76
CA PRO A 380 16.78 -31.17 11.10
C PRO A 380 16.21 -31.24 9.68
N ARG A 381 14.89 -31.12 9.56
CA ARG A 381 14.15 -31.18 8.30
C ARG A 381 13.44 -29.87 7.97
N ALA A 382 13.70 -29.36 6.78
CA ALA A 382 13.13 -28.11 6.31
C ALA A 382 11.63 -28.23 5.95
N ASP A 383 11.20 -29.38 5.42
CA ASP A 383 9.77 -29.64 5.17
C ASP A 383 8.95 -29.69 6.46
N SER A 384 9.54 -30.15 7.59
CA SER A 384 8.87 -30.18 8.87
C SER A 384 8.61 -28.77 9.40
N ILE A 385 9.59 -27.85 9.34
CA ILE A 385 9.37 -26.47 9.78
C ILE A 385 8.29 -25.79 8.95
N LEU A 386 8.29 -25.98 7.61
CA LEU A 386 7.26 -25.41 6.75
C LEU A 386 5.86 -25.95 7.07
N LYS A 387 5.74 -27.25 7.35
CA LYS A 387 4.47 -27.88 7.81
C LYS A 387 4.02 -27.30 9.16
N TRP A 388 4.93 -27.10 10.13
CA TRP A 388 4.61 -26.57 11.45
C TRP A 388 4.13 -25.10 11.42
N VAL A 389 4.52 -24.34 10.42
CA VAL A 389 4.05 -22.96 10.22
C VAL A 389 2.97 -22.87 9.15
N ASN A 390 2.39 -23.99 8.71
CA ASN A 390 1.39 -24.05 7.64
C ASN A 390 1.83 -23.33 6.35
N TYR A 391 3.08 -23.47 5.96
CA TYR A 391 3.68 -22.82 4.78
C TYR A 391 3.50 -21.28 4.75
N ASP A 392 3.21 -20.65 5.92
CA ASP A 392 3.08 -19.19 6.01
C ASP A 392 4.41 -18.52 5.68
N TYR A 393 4.39 -17.51 4.83
CA TYR A 393 5.59 -16.79 4.35
C TYR A 393 6.68 -17.67 3.70
N TYR A 394 6.36 -18.88 3.21
CA TYR A 394 7.39 -19.78 2.67
C TYR A 394 8.16 -19.18 1.48
N LYS A 395 7.49 -18.42 0.60
CA LYS A 395 8.15 -17.73 -0.51
C LYS A 395 9.17 -16.72 0.01
N LYS A 396 8.79 -15.93 1.02
CA LYS A 396 9.68 -14.98 1.67
C LYS A 396 10.87 -15.69 2.35
N PHE A 397 10.65 -16.84 2.97
CA PHE A 397 11.74 -17.62 3.54
C PHE A 397 12.72 -18.16 2.48
N ILE A 398 12.23 -18.62 1.32
CA ILE A 398 13.06 -19.02 0.17
C ILE A 398 13.92 -17.85 -0.30
N LYS A 399 13.32 -16.66 -0.49
CA LYS A 399 14.03 -15.44 -0.84
C LYS A 399 15.16 -15.12 0.13
N ILE A 400 14.87 -15.12 1.43
CA ILE A 400 15.85 -14.83 2.48
C ILE A 400 16.98 -15.88 2.45
N ALA A 401 16.63 -17.17 2.36
CA ALA A 401 17.62 -18.23 2.26
C ALA A 401 18.50 -18.08 1.01
N ALA A 402 17.92 -17.68 -0.13
CA ALA A 402 18.67 -17.40 -1.36
C ALA A 402 19.60 -16.18 -1.20
N ALA A 403 19.08 -15.07 -0.63
CA ALA A 403 19.84 -13.84 -0.43
C ALA A 403 21.08 -14.06 0.46
N TYR A 404 21.00 -14.96 1.42
CA TYR A 404 22.09 -15.28 2.35
C TYR A 404 22.83 -16.59 2.00
N ASN A 405 22.75 -17.09 0.76
CA ASN A 405 23.41 -18.30 0.27
C ASN A 405 23.11 -19.55 1.14
N LYS A 406 21.88 -19.66 1.65
CA LYS A 406 21.39 -20.80 2.46
C LYS A 406 20.32 -21.63 1.76
N LEU A 407 19.93 -21.27 0.53
CA LEU A 407 18.83 -21.96 -0.17
C LEU A 407 19.17 -23.42 -0.48
N ASP A 408 20.36 -23.71 -1.02
CA ASP A 408 20.76 -25.09 -1.32
C ASP A 408 20.87 -25.94 -0.03
N ASP A 409 21.40 -25.37 1.07
CA ASP A 409 21.44 -26.05 2.39
C ASP A 409 20.02 -26.27 2.94
N PHE A 410 19.09 -25.33 2.73
CA PHE A 410 17.70 -25.48 3.12
C PHE A 410 17.01 -26.60 2.34
N LEU A 411 17.16 -26.62 1.02
CA LEU A 411 16.56 -27.61 0.14
C LEU A 411 17.17 -29.03 0.37
N ALA A 412 18.46 -29.10 0.71
CA ALA A 412 19.13 -30.36 1.05
C ALA A 412 18.58 -30.98 2.36
N LYS A 413 17.91 -30.23 3.21
CA LYS A 413 17.27 -30.69 4.45
C LYS A 413 15.83 -31.19 4.24
N MET A 414 15.40 -31.46 3.02
CA MET A 414 14.11 -32.07 2.71
C MET A 414 14.24 -33.18 1.65
N ASP A 415 13.19 -33.97 1.48
CA ASP A 415 13.19 -34.96 0.43
C ASP A 415 13.16 -34.31 -0.94
N LYS A 416 13.77 -34.93 -1.93
CA LYS A 416 13.86 -34.40 -3.30
C LYS A 416 12.50 -34.01 -3.86
N GLN A 417 11.47 -34.83 -3.64
CA GLN A 417 10.10 -34.56 -4.11
C GLN A 417 9.49 -33.34 -3.43
N ASP A 418 9.71 -33.14 -2.12
CA ASP A 418 9.24 -32.01 -1.37
C ASP A 418 9.95 -30.73 -1.81
N ALA A 419 11.29 -30.79 -2.05
CA ALA A 419 12.07 -29.68 -2.60
C ALA A 419 11.57 -29.26 -4.00
N GLU A 420 11.34 -30.22 -4.88
CA GLU A 420 10.79 -29.97 -6.22
C GLU A 420 9.40 -29.37 -6.17
N LYS A 421 8.50 -29.88 -5.31
CA LYS A 421 7.15 -29.36 -5.11
C LYS A 421 7.18 -27.92 -4.57
N LEU A 422 8.07 -27.66 -3.60
CA LEU A 422 8.24 -26.34 -3.02
C LEU A 422 8.69 -25.32 -4.07
N MET A 423 9.70 -25.66 -4.88
CA MET A 423 10.24 -24.78 -5.91
C MET A 423 9.26 -24.57 -7.06
N LYS A 424 8.46 -25.57 -7.44
CA LYS A 424 7.33 -25.36 -8.36
C LYS A 424 6.30 -24.38 -7.79
N GLY A 425 5.90 -24.53 -6.51
CA GLY A 425 4.99 -23.63 -5.83
C GLY A 425 5.53 -22.19 -5.71
N PHE A 426 6.86 -22.04 -5.62
CA PHE A 426 7.51 -20.74 -5.60
C PHE A 426 7.36 -19.98 -6.92
N VAL A 427 7.41 -20.69 -8.05
CA VAL A 427 7.27 -20.15 -9.41
C VAL A 427 5.81 -19.93 -9.84
N ASN A 428 4.87 -20.70 -9.27
CA ASN A 428 3.49 -20.71 -9.75
C ASN A 428 2.70 -19.45 -9.34
N GLY A 429 1.84 -18.98 -10.26
CA GLY A 429 0.81 -17.98 -9.96
C GLY A 429 1.35 -16.58 -9.66
N LEU A 430 2.49 -16.21 -10.25
CA LEU A 430 3.11 -14.88 -10.06
C LEU A 430 2.24 -13.72 -10.58
N GLU A 431 1.35 -14.03 -11.53
CA GLU A 431 0.41 -13.07 -12.11
C GLU A 431 -0.82 -12.78 -11.24
N LYS A 432 -1.06 -13.56 -10.18
CA LYS A 432 -2.27 -13.47 -9.34
C LYS A 432 -2.26 -12.27 -8.40
N THR A 433 -1.11 -11.66 -8.19
CA THR A 433 -0.96 -10.45 -7.38
C THR A 433 -0.67 -9.25 -8.27
N ASN A 434 -1.04 -8.04 -7.82
CA ASN A 434 -0.68 -6.81 -8.54
C ASN A 434 0.80 -6.42 -8.33
N SER A 435 1.45 -6.93 -7.29
CA SER A 435 2.89 -6.76 -7.04
C SER A 435 3.72 -7.57 -8.03
N LEU A 436 4.93 -7.10 -8.32
CA LEU A 436 5.98 -7.84 -9.03
C LEU A 436 6.95 -8.53 -8.08
N GLU A 437 6.79 -8.34 -6.78
CA GLU A 437 7.72 -8.80 -5.75
C GLU A 437 8.03 -10.29 -5.88
N ASP A 438 7.00 -11.13 -5.95
CA ASP A 438 7.16 -12.59 -6.11
C ASP A 438 7.97 -12.95 -7.37
N ALA A 439 7.76 -12.25 -8.50
CA ALA A 439 8.47 -12.53 -9.75
C ALA A 439 9.94 -12.09 -9.69
N VAL A 440 10.19 -10.94 -9.05
CA VAL A 440 11.56 -10.46 -8.76
C VAL A 440 12.29 -11.44 -7.85
N ASP A 441 11.63 -11.91 -6.78
CA ASP A 441 12.18 -12.87 -5.84
C ASP A 441 12.52 -14.21 -6.52
N VAL A 442 11.69 -14.65 -7.46
CA VAL A 442 11.95 -15.85 -8.27
C VAL A 442 13.16 -15.65 -9.19
N ALA A 443 13.27 -14.49 -9.86
CA ALA A 443 14.43 -14.17 -10.69
C ALA A 443 15.73 -14.16 -9.88
N ASP A 444 15.77 -13.45 -8.76
CA ASP A 444 16.95 -13.34 -7.90
C ASP A 444 17.34 -14.66 -7.25
N SER A 445 16.35 -15.43 -6.79
CA SER A 445 16.61 -16.74 -6.18
C SER A 445 17.19 -17.73 -7.16
N TYR A 446 16.81 -17.68 -8.45
CA TYR A 446 17.35 -18.55 -9.48
C TYR A 446 18.88 -18.41 -9.63
N ALA A 447 19.41 -17.18 -9.52
CA ALA A 447 20.86 -16.92 -9.58
C ALA A 447 21.61 -17.61 -8.42
N SER A 448 20.96 -17.81 -7.28
CA SER A 448 21.56 -18.33 -6.04
C SER A 448 21.48 -19.87 -5.92
N ILE A 449 20.84 -20.55 -6.87
CA ILE A 449 20.76 -22.02 -6.90
C ILE A 449 21.97 -22.57 -7.64
N TYR A 450 22.73 -23.45 -7.01
CA TYR A 450 23.87 -24.15 -7.62
C TYR A 450 23.49 -25.52 -8.16
N ASN A 451 22.41 -26.14 -7.67
CA ASN A 451 21.95 -27.46 -8.13
C ASN A 451 21.36 -27.40 -9.56
N PRO A 452 22.01 -28.00 -10.58
CA PRO A 452 21.57 -27.96 -11.97
C PRO A 452 20.17 -28.56 -12.20
N SER A 453 19.82 -29.61 -11.45
CA SER A 453 18.51 -30.23 -11.58
C SER A 453 17.38 -29.32 -11.12
N LEU A 454 17.59 -28.55 -10.04
CA LEU A 454 16.63 -27.58 -9.54
C LEU A 454 16.51 -26.38 -10.49
N LYS A 455 17.61 -25.90 -11.07
CA LYS A 455 17.56 -24.85 -12.11
C LYS A 455 16.71 -25.28 -13.30
N LYS A 456 16.98 -26.50 -13.81
CA LYS A 456 16.22 -27.07 -14.92
C LYS A 456 14.74 -27.24 -14.57
N LEU A 457 14.43 -27.67 -13.34
CA LEU A 457 13.06 -27.78 -12.84
C LEU A 457 12.34 -26.42 -12.86
N MET A 458 12.97 -25.38 -12.33
CA MET A 458 12.39 -24.04 -12.29
C MET A 458 12.16 -23.48 -13.70
N LEU A 459 13.12 -23.62 -14.62
CA LEU A 459 12.96 -23.20 -16.01
C LEU A 459 11.81 -23.94 -16.69
N ASN A 460 11.69 -25.24 -16.49
CA ASN A 460 10.57 -26.01 -17.04
C ASN A 460 9.24 -25.58 -16.44
N GLN A 461 9.20 -25.22 -15.14
CA GLN A 461 7.98 -24.72 -14.51
C GLN A 461 7.59 -23.33 -15.03
N VAL A 462 8.57 -22.43 -15.25
CA VAL A 462 8.34 -21.12 -15.91
C VAL A 462 7.71 -21.33 -17.28
N ARG A 463 8.21 -22.27 -18.10
CA ARG A 463 7.65 -22.61 -19.42
C ARG A 463 6.22 -23.16 -19.32
N ALA A 464 5.97 -24.02 -18.35
CA ALA A 464 4.63 -24.57 -18.12
C ALA A 464 3.62 -23.46 -17.76
N GLU A 465 4.01 -22.53 -16.89
CA GLU A 465 3.18 -21.38 -16.51
C GLU A 465 2.99 -20.39 -17.67
N LEU A 466 4.01 -20.19 -18.51
CA LEU A 466 3.90 -19.39 -19.73
C LEU A 466 2.84 -19.97 -20.68
N ASN A 467 2.90 -21.28 -20.93
CA ASN A 467 1.92 -21.97 -21.78
C ASN A 467 0.51 -21.83 -21.18
N ARG A 468 0.35 -22.08 -19.89
CA ARG A 468 -0.93 -21.91 -19.18
C ARG A 468 -1.48 -20.49 -19.33
N CYS A 469 -0.65 -19.48 -19.09
CA CYS A 469 -1.07 -18.07 -19.19
C CYS A 469 -1.41 -17.68 -20.65
N THR A 470 -0.75 -18.28 -21.63
CA THR A 470 -1.04 -18.09 -23.05
C THR A 470 -2.39 -18.70 -23.41
N GLU A 471 -2.67 -19.94 -22.99
CA GLU A 471 -3.92 -20.66 -23.23
C GLU A 471 -5.14 -19.92 -22.62
N ILE A 472 -5.01 -19.37 -21.41
CA ILE A 472 -6.09 -18.61 -20.77
C ILE A 472 -6.10 -17.13 -21.12
N ASN A 473 -5.26 -16.69 -22.08
CA ASN A 473 -5.11 -15.29 -22.54
C ASN A 473 -4.84 -14.30 -21.41
N ASN A 474 -4.03 -14.69 -20.42
CA ASN A 474 -3.60 -13.81 -19.34
C ASN A 474 -2.38 -12.98 -19.76
N LYS A 475 -2.61 -11.76 -20.23
CA LYS A 475 -1.56 -10.86 -20.74
C LYS A 475 -0.43 -10.63 -19.73
N ARG A 476 -0.79 -10.27 -18.48
CA ARG A 476 0.19 -10.01 -17.42
C ARG A 476 1.07 -11.24 -17.13
N GLY A 477 0.44 -12.41 -16.98
CA GLY A 477 1.16 -13.66 -16.76
C GLY A 477 2.08 -14.01 -17.90
N LYS A 478 1.63 -13.83 -19.14
CA LYS A 478 2.46 -14.04 -20.34
C LYS A 478 3.73 -13.19 -20.28
N VAL A 479 3.63 -11.89 -20.04
CA VAL A 479 4.80 -10.99 -19.93
C VAL A 479 5.74 -11.45 -18.81
N ILE A 480 5.21 -11.71 -17.60
CA ILE A 480 6.04 -12.15 -16.46
C ILE A 480 6.84 -13.41 -16.80
N TYR A 481 6.18 -14.45 -17.33
CA TYR A 481 6.84 -15.73 -17.60
C TYR A 481 7.71 -15.73 -18.85
N GLU A 482 7.42 -14.92 -19.87
CA GLU A 482 8.31 -14.70 -21.03
C GLU A 482 9.63 -14.04 -20.59
N LEU A 483 9.56 -13.05 -19.71
CA LEU A 483 10.75 -12.40 -19.15
C LEU A 483 11.58 -13.38 -18.32
N LEU A 484 10.95 -14.14 -17.40
CA LEU A 484 11.64 -15.14 -16.59
C LEU A 484 12.26 -16.23 -17.46
N GLU A 485 11.55 -16.74 -18.48
CA GLU A 485 12.09 -17.74 -19.40
C GLU A 485 13.31 -17.21 -20.14
N THR A 486 13.24 -15.99 -20.65
CA THR A 486 14.37 -15.36 -21.37
C THR A 486 15.58 -15.21 -20.45
N ILE A 487 15.36 -14.69 -19.22
CA ILE A 487 16.43 -14.51 -18.23
C ILE A 487 17.04 -15.85 -17.84
N PHE A 488 16.24 -16.86 -17.51
CA PHE A 488 16.74 -18.18 -17.09
C PHE A 488 17.46 -18.92 -18.22
N SER A 489 16.90 -18.85 -19.44
CA SER A 489 17.52 -19.45 -20.63
C SER A 489 18.84 -18.79 -20.99
N SER A 490 19.05 -17.51 -20.68
CA SER A 490 20.33 -16.83 -20.89
C SER A 490 21.46 -17.38 -19.99
N LEU A 491 21.11 -18.00 -18.88
CA LEU A 491 22.07 -18.59 -17.92
C LEU A 491 22.34 -20.06 -18.17
N GLU A 492 21.68 -20.69 -19.15
CA GLU A 492 21.95 -22.06 -19.52
C GLU A 492 23.36 -22.18 -20.16
N PRO A 493 24.08 -23.30 -19.93
CA PRO A 493 25.37 -23.53 -20.56
C PRO A 493 25.28 -23.38 -22.09
N ASN A 494 26.21 -22.65 -22.68
CA ASN A 494 26.28 -22.35 -24.12
C ASN A 494 25.14 -21.44 -24.68
N SER A 495 24.40 -20.75 -23.83
CA SER A 495 23.41 -19.76 -24.28
C SER A 495 24.10 -18.62 -25.04
N LYS A 496 23.48 -18.23 -26.17
CA LYS A 496 23.90 -17.06 -26.99
C LYS A 496 22.92 -15.91 -26.87
N ILE A 497 22.02 -15.94 -25.88
CA ILE A 497 21.00 -14.89 -25.69
C ILE A 497 21.68 -13.62 -25.20
N ASP A 498 21.59 -12.55 -26.00
CA ASP A 498 21.86 -11.19 -25.55
C ASP A 498 20.60 -10.66 -24.86
N LEU A 499 20.63 -10.58 -23.53
CA LEU A 499 19.51 -10.12 -22.72
C LEU A 499 19.09 -8.68 -23.08
N SER A 500 20.06 -7.81 -23.36
CA SER A 500 19.78 -6.42 -23.66
C SER A 500 18.99 -6.27 -24.96
N ALA A 501 19.46 -6.92 -26.01
CA ALA A 501 18.77 -6.93 -27.31
C ALA A 501 17.43 -7.64 -27.25
N LYS A 502 17.37 -8.80 -26.53
CA LYS A 502 16.15 -9.61 -26.45
C LYS A 502 15.04 -8.95 -25.63
N LEU A 503 15.40 -8.21 -24.55
CA LEU A 503 14.46 -7.57 -23.65
C LEU A 503 14.21 -6.08 -23.97
N GLY A 504 14.93 -5.51 -24.95
CA GLY A 504 14.79 -4.09 -25.33
C GLY A 504 15.20 -3.12 -24.21
N ILE A 505 16.21 -3.48 -23.40
CA ILE A 505 16.68 -2.70 -22.26
C ILE A 505 18.11 -2.21 -22.47
N MET A 506 18.55 -1.31 -21.58
CA MET A 506 19.95 -0.84 -21.55
C MET A 506 20.92 -2.02 -21.53
N PRO A 507 22.16 -1.85 -22.09
CA PRO A 507 23.15 -2.91 -22.10
C PRO A 507 23.40 -3.49 -20.69
N VAL A 508 23.07 -4.77 -20.47
CA VAL A 508 23.22 -5.43 -19.15
C VAL A 508 24.66 -5.74 -18.79
N TYR A 509 25.47 -6.08 -19.82
CA TYR A 509 26.85 -6.54 -19.63
C TYR A 509 27.89 -5.41 -19.60
N GLU A 510 27.50 -4.23 -20.02
CA GLU A 510 28.37 -3.05 -19.96
C GLU A 510 27.56 -1.78 -19.67
N LEU A 511 28.22 -0.78 -19.06
CA LEU A 511 27.72 0.57 -18.96
C LEU A 511 28.60 1.47 -19.81
N PRO A 512 28.12 1.96 -20.96
CA PRO A 512 28.89 2.87 -21.83
C PRO A 512 29.23 4.18 -21.10
N ASN A 513 30.48 4.62 -21.20
CA ASN A 513 30.93 5.83 -20.53
C ASN A 513 30.13 7.08 -20.93
N GLN A 514 29.64 7.12 -22.17
CA GLN A 514 28.80 8.21 -22.68
C GLN A 514 27.50 8.40 -21.88
N PHE A 515 26.91 7.33 -21.31
CA PHE A 515 25.66 7.44 -20.53
C PHE A 515 25.86 8.05 -19.15
N LEU A 516 27.11 8.12 -18.69
CA LEU A 516 27.46 8.77 -17.43
C LEU A 516 27.71 10.27 -17.59
N LYS A 517 27.91 10.75 -18.81
CA LYS A 517 28.24 12.14 -19.09
C LYS A 517 27.01 13.00 -19.20
N ASP A 518 27.08 14.18 -18.64
CA ASP A 518 26.13 15.24 -18.89
C ASP A 518 26.22 15.66 -20.37
N GLU A 519 25.09 15.73 -21.06
CA GLU A 519 25.06 16.01 -22.51
C GLU A 519 25.54 17.41 -22.85
N SER A 520 25.40 18.39 -21.94
CA SER A 520 25.75 19.79 -22.18
C SER A 520 27.25 20.07 -22.11
N ASN A 521 27.99 19.36 -21.26
CA ASN A 521 29.38 19.68 -20.93
C ASN A 521 30.32 18.46 -20.89
N GLY A 522 29.79 17.27 -21.12
CA GLY A 522 30.59 16.02 -21.14
C GLY A 522 31.17 15.60 -19.79
N ARG A 523 30.71 16.25 -18.68
CA ARG A 523 31.18 15.97 -17.32
C ARG A 523 30.43 14.78 -16.72
N VAL A 524 31.13 13.98 -15.92
CA VAL A 524 30.54 12.96 -15.07
C VAL A 524 30.43 13.53 -13.66
N VAL A 525 29.22 13.57 -13.12
CA VAL A 525 28.92 13.98 -11.75
C VAL A 525 28.70 12.73 -10.90
N MET A 526 29.47 12.59 -9.82
CA MET A 526 29.34 11.50 -8.86
C MET A 526 28.98 12.06 -7.50
N GLN A 527 28.03 11.46 -6.83
CA GLN A 527 27.64 11.80 -5.46
C GLN A 527 27.97 10.64 -4.53
N GLN A 528 28.66 10.92 -3.44
CA GLN A 528 29.02 9.93 -2.44
C GLN A 528 28.52 10.35 -1.06
N PHE A 529 27.71 9.47 -0.44
CA PHE A 529 27.15 9.68 0.88
C PHE A 529 28.04 9.11 1.97
N PHE A 530 28.30 9.91 3.00
CA PHE A 530 28.99 9.55 4.22
C PHE A 530 28.13 9.88 5.43
N TYR A 531 28.41 9.24 6.56
CA TYR A 531 27.64 9.35 7.81
C TYR A 531 28.57 9.66 8.97
N GLY A 532 28.03 10.30 10.01
CA GLY A 532 28.79 10.81 11.16
C GLY A 532 29.01 9.80 12.29
N ASP A 533 28.82 8.51 12.00
CA ASP A 533 29.01 7.44 12.96
C ASP A 533 30.50 7.22 13.31
N LYS A 534 30.76 6.30 14.25
CA LYS A 534 32.08 5.96 14.77
C LYS A 534 33.13 5.70 13.66
N ASP A 535 32.73 5.09 12.55
CA ASP A 535 33.63 4.72 11.46
C ASP A 535 33.64 5.74 10.32
N GLY A 536 32.69 6.66 10.28
CA GLY A 536 32.44 7.56 9.16
C GLY A 536 33.65 8.41 8.79
N MET A 537 34.32 9.01 9.80
CA MET A 537 35.52 9.83 9.55
C MET A 537 36.70 8.99 9.04
N VAL A 538 36.87 7.76 9.52
CA VAL A 538 37.92 6.84 9.06
C VAL A 538 37.70 6.49 7.58
N ILE A 539 36.46 6.15 7.23
CA ILE A 539 36.06 5.80 5.87
C ILE A 539 36.22 7.01 4.92
N PHE A 540 35.85 8.20 5.38
CA PHE A 540 35.97 9.45 4.63
C PHE A 540 37.46 9.83 4.39
N ASN A 541 38.31 9.72 5.40
CA ASN A 541 39.74 9.97 5.24
C ASN A 541 40.40 8.95 4.30
N ALA A 542 40.01 7.69 4.36
CA ALA A 542 40.46 6.67 3.42
C ALA A 542 40.00 6.96 1.97
N PHE A 543 38.81 7.53 1.80
CA PHE A 543 38.35 8.04 0.51
C PHE A 543 39.20 9.18 0.00
N LEU A 544 39.47 10.22 0.77
CA LEU A 544 40.27 11.38 0.37
C LEU A 544 41.70 10.98 0.02
N ASN A 545 42.32 10.08 0.78
CA ASN A 545 43.72 9.67 0.58
C ASN A 545 43.96 9.06 -0.82
N ARG A 546 42.93 8.44 -1.41
CA ARG A 546 43.02 7.89 -2.78
C ARG A 546 43.23 8.93 -3.86
N PHE A 547 42.63 10.07 -3.68
CA PHE A 547 42.66 11.16 -4.65
C PHE A 547 43.79 12.15 -4.44
N ARG A 548 44.68 11.87 -3.46
CA ARG A 548 45.92 12.63 -3.22
C ARG A 548 47.02 12.19 -4.22
N ASN A 549 46.77 12.45 -5.49
CA ASN A 549 47.73 12.17 -6.57
C ASN A 549 47.57 13.20 -7.71
N PRO A 550 48.51 13.29 -8.67
CA PRO A 550 48.51 14.33 -9.71
C PRO A 550 47.30 14.34 -10.66
N ASN A 551 46.53 13.24 -10.73
CA ASN A 551 45.38 13.14 -11.62
C ASN A 551 44.11 13.82 -11.04
N TRP A 552 44.13 14.17 -9.77
CA TRP A 552 42.95 14.69 -9.06
C TRP A 552 43.26 16.00 -8.32
N LYS A 553 42.22 16.82 -8.14
CA LYS A 553 42.22 18.03 -7.31
C LYS A 553 41.12 17.88 -6.25
N ILE A 554 41.48 18.08 -4.97
CA ILE A 554 40.55 18.09 -3.86
C ILE A 554 40.31 19.55 -3.46
N THR A 555 39.02 19.96 -3.45
CA THR A 555 38.59 21.28 -2.97
C THR A 555 37.64 21.05 -1.77
N LYS A 556 37.98 21.62 -0.63
CA LYS A 556 37.16 21.52 0.59
C LYS A 556 36.16 22.67 0.66
N LYS A 557 34.93 22.38 0.99
CA LYS A 557 33.87 23.32 1.35
C LYS A 557 33.48 23.14 2.82
N SER A 558 32.58 23.96 3.33
CA SER A 558 32.13 23.89 4.73
C SER A 558 31.45 22.58 5.09
N GLN A 559 30.68 22.00 4.18
CA GLN A 559 29.84 20.81 4.44
C GLN A 559 30.11 19.63 3.50
N TRP A 560 30.95 19.82 2.43
CA TRP A 560 31.33 18.75 1.52
C TRP A 560 32.73 18.97 0.94
N VAL A 561 33.19 18.00 0.18
CA VAL A 561 34.39 18.09 -0.63
C VAL A 561 34.07 17.81 -2.10
N GLU A 562 34.81 18.46 -2.99
CA GLU A 562 34.78 18.25 -4.43
C GLU A 562 36.12 17.63 -4.84
N VAL A 563 36.07 16.46 -5.47
CA VAL A 563 37.23 15.77 -6.02
C VAL A 563 37.10 15.76 -7.54
N SER A 564 37.88 16.60 -8.21
CA SER A 564 37.81 16.80 -9.67
C SER A 564 39.01 16.18 -10.39
N SER A 565 38.74 15.52 -11.52
CA SER A 565 39.83 15.02 -12.38
C SER A 565 40.59 16.16 -13.05
N ARG A 566 41.93 16.01 -13.15
CA ARG A 566 42.81 16.94 -13.88
C ARG A 566 43.14 16.48 -15.30
N LYS A 567 42.95 15.19 -15.57
CA LYS A 567 43.24 14.53 -16.85
C LYS A 567 42.17 13.49 -17.18
N GLY A 568 41.92 13.29 -18.46
CA GLY A 568 40.91 12.35 -18.94
C GLY A 568 39.51 12.97 -19.00
N VAL A 569 38.48 12.15 -18.82
CA VAL A 569 37.09 12.61 -18.75
C VAL A 569 36.92 13.56 -17.58
N PRO A 570 36.27 14.72 -17.76
CA PRO A 570 35.94 15.60 -16.63
C PRO A 570 35.01 14.90 -15.63
N ILE A 571 35.53 14.59 -14.47
CA ILE A 571 34.76 14.01 -13.35
C ILE A 571 34.76 14.97 -12.17
N THR A 572 33.63 15.12 -11.49
CA THR A 572 33.61 15.73 -10.17
C THR A 572 32.84 14.80 -9.22
N ILE A 573 33.50 14.37 -8.15
CA ILE A 573 32.91 13.60 -7.05
C ILE A 573 32.57 14.58 -5.94
N PHE A 574 31.30 14.68 -5.61
CA PHE A 574 30.78 15.44 -4.48
C PHE A 574 30.54 14.49 -3.32
N ALA A 575 31.16 14.76 -2.19
CA ALA A 575 31.07 13.93 -1.00
C ALA A 575 30.79 14.80 0.23
N ASN A 576 29.66 14.58 0.91
CA ASN A 576 29.36 15.29 2.14
C ASN A 576 30.36 14.96 3.25
N LEU A 577 30.57 15.88 4.20
CA LEU A 577 31.37 15.63 5.38
C LEU A 577 30.59 14.71 6.34
N PRO A 578 31.22 13.69 6.95
CA PRO A 578 30.65 12.89 8.03
C PRO A 578 30.70 13.67 9.34
N LEU A 579 29.79 14.63 9.50
CA LEU A 579 29.64 15.43 10.71
C LEU A 579 28.87 14.64 11.77
N ASP A 580 28.83 15.14 13.00
CA ASP A 580 28.24 14.44 14.15
C ASP A 580 26.78 14.06 13.90
N GLU A 581 26.48 12.75 13.89
CA GLU A 581 25.13 12.20 13.68
C GLU A 581 24.21 12.45 14.88
N THR A 582 24.76 12.57 16.10
CA THR A 582 23.95 12.78 17.31
C THR A 582 23.28 14.15 17.32
N GLU A 583 23.84 15.12 16.59
CA GLU A 583 23.31 16.46 16.36
C GLU A 583 22.67 16.60 14.96
N ASP A 584 22.49 15.50 14.21
CA ASP A 584 21.95 15.47 12.85
C ASP A 584 22.74 16.31 11.82
N LEU A 585 23.99 16.61 12.11
CA LEU A 585 24.82 17.48 11.27
C LEU A 585 25.27 16.80 9.97
N ASP A 586 25.43 15.48 9.96
CA ASP A 586 25.72 14.70 8.77
C ASP A 586 24.56 14.73 7.79
N THR A 587 23.31 14.60 8.25
CA THR A 587 22.09 14.77 7.47
C THR A 587 22.01 16.17 6.87
N GLN A 588 22.28 17.21 7.67
CA GLN A 588 22.31 18.60 7.22
C GLN A 588 23.37 18.82 6.14
N SER A 589 24.55 18.20 6.27
CA SER A 589 25.61 18.30 5.27
C SER A 589 25.24 17.61 3.95
N GLN A 590 24.53 16.49 4.02
CA GLN A 590 23.97 15.82 2.85
C GLN A 590 22.93 16.71 2.14
N ASP A 591 21.99 17.28 2.90
CA ASP A 591 20.90 18.11 2.36
C ASP A 591 21.44 19.41 1.74
N SER A 592 22.45 20.03 2.37
CA SER A 592 23.13 21.20 1.84
C SER A 592 23.86 20.89 0.52
N LEU A 593 24.50 19.72 0.42
CA LEU A 593 25.12 19.28 -0.81
C LEU A 593 24.09 19.07 -1.92
N ILE A 594 22.96 18.41 -1.60
CA ILE A 594 21.88 18.17 -2.57
C ILE A 594 21.27 19.50 -3.04
N ALA A 595 21.03 20.45 -2.12
CA ALA A 595 20.54 21.78 -2.48
C ALA A 595 21.52 22.49 -3.44
N TYR A 596 22.82 22.43 -3.17
CA TYR A 596 23.84 22.97 -4.05
C TYR A 596 23.85 22.30 -5.43
N LEU A 597 23.78 20.96 -5.50
CA LEU A 597 23.73 20.24 -6.77
C LEU A 597 22.52 20.64 -7.60
N ASN A 598 21.37 20.78 -6.98
CA ASN A 598 20.10 21.20 -7.62
C ASN A 598 20.20 22.67 -8.12
N GLU A 599 20.72 23.58 -7.30
CA GLU A 599 20.93 24.98 -7.67
C GLU A 599 21.86 25.13 -8.86
N GLN A 600 22.94 24.35 -8.88
CA GLN A 600 23.92 24.36 -9.99
C GLN A 600 23.49 23.49 -11.18
N GLN A 601 22.29 22.90 -11.16
CA GLN A 601 21.79 21.97 -12.19
C GLN A 601 22.76 20.82 -12.49
N LEU A 602 23.42 20.31 -11.47
CA LEU A 602 24.34 19.18 -11.55
C LEU A 602 23.56 17.89 -11.24
N HIS A 603 23.52 16.99 -12.21
CA HIS A 603 22.75 15.73 -12.11
C HIS A 603 23.69 14.54 -11.89
N PRO A 604 23.81 14.01 -10.66
CA PRO A 604 24.68 12.86 -10.43
C PRO A 604 24.25 11.63 -11.23
N SER A 605 25.13 11.13 -12.07
CA SER A 605 24.96 9.88 -12.82
C SER A 605 25.54 8.66 -12.09
N VAL A 606 26.39 8.89 -11.08
CA VAL A 606 26.94 7.85 -10.21
C VAL A 606 26.65 8.19 -8.77
N VAL A 607 26.01 7.25 -8.04
CA VAL A 607 25.70 7.40 -6.61
C VAL A 607 26.38 6.30 -5.82
N ILE A 608 27.02 6.66 -4.72
CA ILE A 608 27.79 5.74 -3.88
C ILE A 608 27.37 5.92 -2.42
N HIS A 609 26.87 4.86 -1.84
CA HIS A 609 26.59 4.78 -0.39
C HIS A 609 27.82 4.25 0.35
N ARG A 610 28.25 4.96 1.40
CA ARG A 610 29.40 4.60 2.25
C ARG A 610 29.06 4.73 3.72
N GLY A 611 28.18 3.84 4.21
CA GLY A 611 27.72 3.77 5.59
C GLY A 611 27.23 2.38 5.94
N HIS A 612 26.71 2.23 7.14
CA HIS A 612 26.06 1.02 7.61
C HIS A 612 24.69 0.80 6.94
N SER A 613 24.17 -0.42 7.02
CA SER A 613 22.90 -0.80 6.41
C SER A 613 21.69 0.01 6.91
N TYR A 614 21.71 0.46 8.14
CA TYR A 614 20.63 1.28 8.72
C TYR A 614 20.54 2.70 8.12
N TYR A 615 21.57 3.17 7.42
CA TYR A 615 21.54 4.42 6.66
C TYR A 615 21.08 4.26 5.20
N LEU A 616 20.90 3.02 4.70
CA LEU A 616 20.54 2.80 3.31
C LEU A 616 19.24 3.51 2.92
N ASN A 617 18.23 3.48 3.77
CA ASN A 617 16.98 4.19 3.54
C ASN A 617 17.21 5.68 3.30
N GLN A 618 18.07 6.31 4.09
CA GLN A 618 18.40 7.73 3.96
C GLN A 618 19.09 8.02 2.61
N THR A 619 20.08 7.20 2.21
CA THR A 619 20.70 7.36 0.88
C THR A 619 19.69 7.19 -0.25
N VAL A 620 18.86 6.13 -0.20
CA VAL A 620 17.90 5.84 -1.27
C VAL A 620 16.89 6.97 -1.42
N HIS A 621 16.32 7.48 -0.32
CA HIS A 621 15.38 8.61 -0.37
C HIS A 621 16.00 9.91 -0.90
N LYS A 622 17.31 10.10 -0.72
CA LYS A 622 18.07 11.28 -1.17
C LYS A 622 18.70 11.10 -2.56
N MET A 623 18.56 9.94 -3.16
CA MET A 623 19.20 9.61 -4.45
C MET A 623 18.49 10.32 -5.62
N PRO A 624 19.25 10.92 -6.57
CA PRO A 624 18.65 11.53 -7.75
C PRO A 624 18.19 10.48 -8.78
N SER A 625 17.12 10.79 -9.50
CA SER A 625 16.60 9.95 -10.60
C SER A 625 17.51 9.86 -11.81
N SER A 626 18.50 10.77 -11.92
CA SER A 626 19.53 10.78 -12.96
C SER A 626 20.59 9.68 -12.81
N ALA A 627 20.61 8.95 -11.69
CA ALA A 627 21.60 7.91 -11.42
C ALA A 627 21.56 6.80 -12.49
N LYS A 628 22.72 6.47 -13.07
CA LYS A 628 22.94 5.38 -14.02
C LYS A 628 23.77 4.25 -13.42
N LEU A 629 24.54 4.56 -12.39
CA LEU A 629 25.31 3.61 -11.61
C LEU A 629 25.13 3.88 -10.13
N VAL A 630 24.69 2.86 -9.39
CA VAL A 630 24.49 2.93 -7.94
C VAL A 630 25.33 1.86 -7.26
N LEU A 631 26.18 2.26 -6.31
CA LEU A 631 26.96 1.35 -5.49
C LEU A 631 26.48 1.45 -4.04
N LEU A 632 25.83 0.37 -3.55
CA LEU A 632 25.37 0.25 -2.17
C LEU A 632 26.43 -0.49 -1.34
N GLY A 633 27.37 0.27 -0.81
CA GLY A 633 28.56 -0.27 -0.13
C GLY A 633 28.35 -0.64 1.34
N SER A 634 27.18 -1.19 1.70
CA SER A 634 26.83 -1.62 3.05
C SER A 634 26.46 -3.10 3.11
N CYS A 635 26.27 -3.62 4.32
CA CYS A 635 25.72 -4.96 4.49
C CYS A 635 24.28 -5.01 3.95
N GLY A 636 23.93 -6.08 3.21
CA GLY A 636 22.58 -6.30 2.72
C GLY A 636 22.04 -5.24 1.75
N GLY A 637 22.89 -4.45 1.09
CA GLY A 637 22.46 -3.46 0.09
C GLY A 637 21.62 -4.04 -1.05
N TYR A 638 21.77 -5.34 -1.30
CA TYR A 638 21.00 -6.09 -2.29
C TYR A 638 19.48 -6.07 -2.03
N GLN A 639 19.06 -5.93 -0.80
CA GLN A 639 17.63 -5.90 -0.43
C GLN A 639 16.91 -4.61 -0.84
N ARG A 640 17.66 -3.56 -1.25
CA ARG A 640 17.13 -2.24 -1.66
C ARG A 640 17.03 -2.02 -3.16
N LEU A 641 17.23 -3.05 -3.97
CA LEU A 641 17.23 -2.96 -5.43
C LEU A 641 15.95 -2.39 -6.01
N ASN A 642 14.81 -2.85 -5.52
CA ASN A 642 13.50 -2.39 -5.99
C ASN A 642 13.29 -0.90 -5.73
N GLU A 643 13.64 -0.42 -4.55
CA GLU A 643 13.54 1.00 -4.17
C GLU A 643 14.44 1.87 -5.07
N VAL A 644 15.68 1.42 -5.33
CA VAL A 644 16.60 2.12 -6.25
C VAL A 644 16.01 2.21 -7.65
N LEU A 645 15.44 1.12 -8.18
CA LEU A 645 14.87 1.10 -9.53
C LEU A 645 13.55 1.86 -9.67
N GLN A 646 12.82 2.07 -8.57
CA GLN A 646 11.67 2.98 -8.56
C GLN A 646 12.09 4.44 -8.75
N ILE A 647 13.27 4.83 -8.23
CA ILE A 647 13.79 6.20 -8.31
C ILE A 647 14.58 6.40 -9.60
N ALA A 648 15.48 5.47 -9.94
CA ALA A 648 16.36 5.50 -11.10
C ALA A 648 16.17 4.24 -11.97
N PRO A 649 15.13 4.19 -12.81
CA PRO A 649 14.84 3.07 -13.69
C PRO A 649 16.03 2.80 -14.63
N GLY A 650 16.44 1.54 -14.74
CA GLY A 650 17.58 1.14 -15.59
C GLY A 650 18.97 1.45 -15.00
N ALA A 651 19.07 1.90 -13.75
CA ALA A 651 20.38 2.05 -13.10
C ALA A 651 21.08 0.70 -12.93
N HIS A 652 22.38 0.69 -13.22
CA HIS A 652 23.24 -0.45 -12.90
C HIS A 652 23.56 -0.44 -11.42
N ILE A 653 23.22 -1.52 -10.70
CA ILE A 653 23.35 -1.57 -9.24
C ILE A 653 24.43 -2.58 -8.86
N ILE A 654 25.38 -2.14 -8.05
CA ILE A 654 26.37 -2.98 -7.37
C ILE A 654 26.06 -2.97 -5.89
N SER A 655 25.85 -4.14 -5.29
CA SER A 655 25.53 -4.27 -3.87
C SER A 655 26.03 -5.58 -3.31
N SER A 656 26.17 -5.69 -1.98
CA SER A 656 26.46 -6.97 -1.33
C SER A 656 25.16 -7.66 -0.87
N LYS A 657 25.12 -8.97 -0.97
CA LYS A 657 24.08 -9.81 -0.39
C LYS A 657 24.22 -9.93 1.13
N GLN A 658 25.44 -9.95 1.61
CA GLN A 658 25.77 -10.18 3.01
C GLN A 658 26.53 -8.98 3.59
N ILE A 659 27.86 -9.04 3.65
CA ILE A 659 28.68 -8.07 4.36
C ILE A 659 29.33 -7.09 3.38
N GLY A 660 28.99 -5.80 3.50
CA GLY A 660 29.70 -4.73 2.84
C GLY A 660 30.99 -4.37 3.59
N THR A 661 32.15 -4.51 2.95
CA THR A 661 33.45 -4.22 3.61
C THR A 661 34.21 -3.08 2.98
N GLY A 662 34.93 -2.34 3.79
CA GLY A 662 35.77 -1.23 3.34
C GLY A 662 36.75 -1.63 2.26
N VAL A 663 37.41 -2.79 2.39
CA VAL A 663 38.42 -3.28 1.43
C VAL A 663 37.81 -3.52 0.06
N ILE A 664 36.67 -4.19 -0.01
CA ILE A 664 35.99 -4.47 -1.29
C ILE A 664 35.45 -3.20 -1.90
N ASN A 665 34.73 -2.40 -1.12
CA ASN A 665 34.17 -1.13 -1.60
C ASN A 665 35.25 -0.20 -2.13
N GLN A 666 36.40 -0.14 -1.45
CA GLN A 666 37.53 0.66 -1.90
C GLN A 666 38.09 0.16 -3.22
N GLY A 667 38.23 -1.16 -3.38
CA GLY A 667 38.67 -1.78 -4.62
C GLY A 667 37.74 -1.46 -5.80
N LEU A 668 36.45 -1.61 -5.58
CA LEU A 668 35.40 -1.29 -6.58
C LEU A 668 35.43 0.18 -6.99
N ILE A 669 35.36 1.10 -6.02
CA ILE A 669 35.34 2.55 -6.30
C ILE A 669 36.59 3.00 -7.05
N ASN A 670 37.76 2.48 -6.68
CA ASN A 670 39.03 2.80 -7.36
C ASN A 670 39.00 2.42 -8.83
N VAL A 671 38.63 1.19 -9.14
CA VAL A 671 38.62 0.68 -10.51
C VAL A 671 37.58 1.41 -11.35
N ILE A 672 36.37 1.56 -10.80
CA ILE A 672 35.26 2.24 -11.49
C ILE A 672 35.62 3.72 -11.79
N SER A 673 36.05 4.47 -10.78
CA SER A 673 36.39 5.88 -10.96
C SER A 673 37.53 6.08 -11.97
N GLU A 674 38.53 5.21 -11.97
CA GLU A 674 39.65 5.28 -12.88
C GLU A 674 39.26 4.90 -14.32
N ASP A 675 38.46 3.83 -14.51
CA ASP A 675 37.99 3.45 -15.84
C ASP A 675 37.04 4.52 -16.41
N ILE A 676 36.18 5.16 -15.62
CA ILE A 676 35.36 6.31 -16.05
C ILE A 676 36.28 7.47 -16.47
N ARG A 677 37.28 7.80 -15.65
CA ARG A 677 38.27 8.88 -15.96
C ARG A 677 39.01 8.65 -17.26
N LEU A 678 39.36 7.41 -17.57
CA LEU A 678 40.02 7.02 -18.80
C LEU A 678 39.06 6.94 -20.00
N GLY A 679 37.76 7.22 -19.83
CA GLY A 679 36.77 7.16 -20.90
C GLY A 679 36.36 5.74 -21.32
N LYS A 680 36.68 4.73 -20.50
CA LYS A 680 36.36 3.34 -20.81
C LYS A 680 34.90 3.03 -20.48
N ASN A 681 34.29 2.17 -21.27
CA ASN A 681 33.05 1.52 -20.90
C ASN A 681 33.28 0.54 -19.72
N LEU A 682 32.36 0.49 -18.78
CA LEU A 682 32.42 -0.45 -17.67
C LEU A 682 31.89 -1.83 -18.11
N LYS A 683 32.78 -2.68 -18.61
CA LYS A 683 32.46 -4.05 -19.04
C LYS A 683 32.40 -4.96 -17.80
N TRP A 684 31.22 -5.21 -17.27
CA TRP A 684 31.02 -5.85 -15.98
C TRP A 684 31.67 -7.23 -15.83
N PRO A 685 31.54 -8.20 -16.77
CA PRO A 685 32.20 -9.49 -16.62
C PRO A 685 33.74 -9.38 -16.52
N ASN A 686 34.36 -8.54 -17.38
CA ASN A 686 35.78 -8.35 -17.37
C ASN A 686 36.25 -7.64 -16.10
N LEU A 687 35.54 -6.57 -15.70
CA LEU A 687 35.85 -5.81 -14.49
C LEU A 687 35.75 -6.71 -13.26
N TRP A 688 34.71 -7.56 -13.18
CA TRP A 688 34.48 -8.45 -12.05
C TRP A 688 35.54 -9.53 -11.96
N ASN A 689 35.92 -10.15 -13.09
CA ASN A 689 36.99 -11.15 -13.14
C ASN A 689 38.34 -10.57 -12.72
N ASN A 690 38.65 -9.36 -13.18
CA ASN A 690 39.89 -8.65 -12.82
C ASN A 690 39.95 -8.31 -11.32
N LEU A 691 38.83 -7.93 -10.73
CA LEU A 691 38.74 -7.67 -9.29
C LEU A 691 38.84 -8.97 -8.48
N ALA A 692 38.21 -10.03 -8.96
CA ALA A 692 38.21 -11.33 -8.29
C ALA A 692 39.63 -11.89 -8.09
N VAL A 693 40.54 -11.64 -9.05
CA VAL A 693 41.94 -12.07 -8.94
C VAL A 693 42.74 -11.21 -7.92
N ARG A 694 42.28 -9.99 -7.65
CA ARG A 694 42.99 -9.08 -6.71
C ARG A 694 42.70 -9.41 -5.24
N PHE A 695 41.61 -10.11 -4.96
CA PHE A 695 41.25 -10.49 -3.61
C PHE A 695 41.61 -11.95 -3.33
N SER A 696 42.09 -12.23 -2.12
CA SER A 696 42.48 -13.56 -1.65
C SER A 696 41.95 -13.80 -0.23
N GLY A 697 41.88 -15.08 0.19
CA GLY A 697 41.41 -15.45 1.52
C GLY A 697 40.02 -14.89 1.85
N SER A 698 39.83 -14.39 3.07
CA SER A 698 38.55 -13.87 3.54
C SER A 698 38.04 -12.65 2.74
N ALA A 699 38.94 -11.88 2.12
CA ALA A 699 38.54 -10.78 1.23
C ALA A 699 37.91 -11.31 -0.06
N ARG A 700 38.38 -12.45 -0.59
CA ARG A 700 37.78 -13.10 -1.75
C ARG A 700 36.38 -13.63 -1.44
N GLU A 701 36.19 -14.30 -0.29
CA GLU A 701 34.88 -14.78 0.15
C GLU A 701 33.88 -13.63 0.27
N LYS A 702 34.29 -12.49 0.86
CA LYS A 702 33.44 -11.30 0.97
C LYS A 702 33.17 -10.62 -0.40
N PHE A 703 34.10 -10.69 -1.35
CA PHE A 703 33.87 -10.18 -2.71
C PHE A 703 32.85 -11.03 -3.47
N ASP A 704 32.83 -12.34 -3.24
CA ASP A 704 31.89 -13.25 -3.89
C ASP A 704 30.44 -13.01 -3.45
N ASP A 705 30.21 -12.30 -2.32
CA ASP A 705 28.89 -11.84 -1.89
C ASP A 705 28.40 -10.57 -2.65
N TYR A 706 29.30 -9.86 -3.35
CA TYR A 706 28.88 -8.71 -4.14
C TYR A 706 28.30 -9.13 -5.48
N VAL A 707 27.18 -8.54 -5.84
CA VAL A 707 26.46 -8.80 -7.08
C VAL A 707 26.73 -7.72 -8.10
N PRO A 708 27.38 -8.05 -9.24
CA PRO A 708 27.53 -7.11 -10.35
C PRO A 708 26.22 -6.92 -11.12
N PRO A 709 26.04 -5.81 -11.84
CA PRO A 709 24.79 -5.52 -12.55
C PRO A 709 24.30 -6.64 -13.47
N HIS A 710 25.19 -7.31 -14.20
CA HIS A 710 24.84 -8.39 -15.13
C HIS A 710 24.39 -9.71 -14.48
N LYS A 711 24.56 -9.84 -13.16
CA LYS A 711 24.09 -11.00 -12.37
C LYS A 711 22.90 -10.64 -11.48
N ASN A 712 22.42 -9.41 -11.53
CA ASN A 712 21.29 -8.93 -10.77
C ASN A 712 20.00 -9.19 -11.55
N LEU A 713 19.50 -10.43 -11.46
CA LEU A 713 18.38 -10.88 -12.30
C LEU A 713 17.06 -10.19 -11.95
N GLY A 714 16.85 -9.85 -10.68
CA GLY A 714 15.66 -9.10 -10.25
C GLY A 714 15.63 -7.69 -10.83
N ALA A 715 16.77 -6.99 -10.81
CA ALA A 715 16.87 -5.68 -11.43
C ALA A 715 16.64 -5.74 -12.94
N ILE A 716 17.22 -6.73 -13.62
CA ILE A 716 17.01 -6.98 -15.05
C ILE A 716 15.54 -7.23 -15.34
N PHE A 717 14.88 -8.06 -14.52
CA PHE A 717 13.46 -8.37 -14.65
C PHE A 717 12.58 -7.12 -14.48
N ILE A 718 12.82 -6.30 -13.45
CA ILE A 718 12.04 -5.06 -13.20
C ILE A 718 12.18 -4.11 -14.39
N THR A 719 13.41 -3.86 -14.84
CA THR A 719 13.69 -2.96 -15.96
C THR A 719 13.01 -3.45 -17.24
N ALA A 720 13.09 -4.74 -17.53
CA ALA A 720 12.46 -5.33 -18.70
C ALA A 720 10.93 -5.27 -18.64
N PHE A 721 10.34 -5.50 -17.48
CA PHE A 721 8.90 -5.41 -17.29
C PHE A 721 8.39 -3.97 -17.49
N GLN A 722 9.09 -2.99 -16.95
CA GLN A 722 8.77 -1.57 -17.14
C GLN A 722 8.85 -1.17 -18.62
N SER A 723 9.90 -1.63 -19.35
CA SER A 723 10.06 -1.38 -20.78
C SER A 723 8.93 -2.02 -21.60
N SER A 724 8.53 -3.25 -21.29
CA SER A 724 7.45 -3.95 -21.98
C SER A 724 6.10 -3.24 -21.81
N MET A 725 5.81 -2.72 -20.61
CA MET A 725 4.57 -1.99 -20.35
C MET A 725 4.51 -0.61 -21.02
N GLN A 726 5.66 0.03 -21.25
CA GLN A 726 5.73 1.32 -21.97
C GLN A 726 5.53 1.17 -23.50
N GLN A 727 5.77 -0.01 -24.06
CA GLN A 727 5.58 -0.29 -25.49
C GLN A 727 4.13 -0.65 -25.85
N GLU A 728 3.28 -1.01 -24.87
CA GLU A 728 1.87 -1.33 -25.08
C GLU A 728 0.93 -0.10 -25.00
N PHE A 729 1.44 1.06 -24.61
CA PHE A 729 0.73 2.35 -24.57
C PHE A 729 1.40 3.37 -25.50
#